data_076c1cc323f2c89f7dd8b27dd4245d84
#
_entry.id   076c1cc323f2c89f7dd8b27dd4245d84
#
_cell.length_a   1.000
_cell.length_b   1.000
_cell.length_c   1.000
_cell.angle_alpha   90.00
_cell.angle_beta   90.00
_cell.angle_gamma   90.00
#
_symmetry.space_group_name_H-M   'P 1'
#
loop_
_entity.id
_entity.type
_entity.pdbx_description
1 polymer ?
#
loop_
_entity_poly.entity_id
_entity_poly.type
_entity_poly.pdbx_seq_one_letter_code
_entity_poly.pdbx_strand_id
1 'polypeptide(L)'
;MPSLYSDTPMLERVTSSGISKPRGIRFRSKGRSATASSLSSSTPPLSNSSNGSASKPRLHVDDDELCARAEAVARALDFRGLAGSNESSCRWILNKSHGTFTTYARRPAAMTGPEEKARPTQQVLAAGEIRCHLEEVVHVLNTTTDFDHNAVMSGLYRKDFIYGSVVHVVPSNAIGDDPKLVELLQEEESTMTTRVAVKTGAFVHSKLFSRNEQWCFLERAQHIRAGPDPTENSEQNKLNSFTLTLSSLDEEELEAGKVNGHSRVKMLHGMDAGYLVEQLPGSRYVRVIFFGQFNGGSDKPGLAKSSQMRARLVRLADGATRLPEIVRRRRFGAQTMADHAAFSAKNSHCTCCTKSLHLLTRKHRCHLCGHFVCDRCWSVQEMENQDTRRVTPVRMCSRCMEFVENGDYSAVKPSALGKIQVMRDPMDQPPPNKTLARLLQKELRSSSGARKNSVRTVIQYLVDQEAQDQQERLSSDSADEEYLDVLDGELNLRQVPLFKCVLANATKRNYPITMPKTAANGSVPDAPIPLNEKERLAAIARSRIMDLEDASELDMLCSLAASQLDCSMSIVTVVTADQMTVLGSNKEDLRRVTLPREHSFCQHTVMTSKPLLVPHPEADIRFQNINGRTAFDVRFYCGFPIVDENKTVIGSLCCMDQKTHEMTQSQYSAMKKLAAAAELVVRSKN
;
A
#
# COMPACT_ATOMS: atom_id res chain seq x y z
N MET A 1 18.63 -31.81 -23.95
CA MET A 1 17.90 -30.77 -24.69
C MET A 1 18.63 -29.46 -24.47
N PRO A 2 19.03 -28.70 -25.51
CA PRO A 2 19.86 -27.52 -25.33
C PRO A 2 19.06 -26.32 -24.83
N SER A 3 19.70 -25.56 -23.98
CA SER A 3 19.36 -24.29 -23.37
C SER A 3 18.80 -23.28 -24.39
N LEU A 4 17.63 -22.72 -24.13
CA LEU A 4 17.01 -21.60 -24.86
C LEU A 4 17.47 -20.22 -24.33
N TYR A 5 18.66 -20.15 -23.78
CA TYR A 5 19.28 -18.91 -23.30
C TYR A 5 20.52 -18.59 -24.15
N SER A 6 20.31 -18.10 -25.34
CA SER A 6 21.34 -17.27 -26.03
C SER A 6 20.71 -16.54 -27.20
N ASP A 7 21.12 -15.29 -27.33
CA ASP A 7 21.02 -14.38 -28.46
C ASP A 7 19.73 -13.56 -28.63
N THR A 8 19.65 -12.51 -27.80
CA THR A 8 19.03 -11.26 -28.25
C THR A 8 20.11 -10.31 -28.77
N PRO A 9 20.06 -9.85 -30.03
CA PRO A 9 21.04 -8.89 -30.54
C PRO A 9 20.84 -7.51 -29.89
N MET A 10 21.94 -6.92 -29.46
CA MET A 10 22.02 -5.51 -29.07
C MET A 10 21.48 -4.62 -30.20
N LEU A 11 20.43 -3.86 -29.91
CA LEU A 11 19.99 -2.77 -30.77
C LEU A 11 20.89 -1.56 -30.54
N GLU A 12 21.63 -1.23 -31.57
CA GLU A 12 22.42 -0.02 -31.69
C GLU A 12 21.59 1.25 -31.46
N ARG A 13 22.21 2.20 -30.78
CA ARG A 13 21.68 3.54 -30.59
C ARG A 13 21.55 4.26 -31.92
N VAL A 14 20.34 4.45 -32.38
CA VAL A 14 20.04 5.43 -33.44
C VAL A 14 19.72 6.77 -32.78
N THR A 15 20.56 7.74 -32.98
CA THR A 15 20.34 9.15 -32.66
C THR A 15 19.24 9.71 -33.56
N SER A 16 18.11 10.08 -33.01
CA SER A 16 17.04 10.71 -33.75
C SER A 16 17.11 12.22 -33.64
N SER A 17 17.33 12.84 -34.79
CA SER A 17 17.03 14.24 -35.06
C SER A 17 15.53 14.44 -35.36
N GLY A 18 14.95 15.49 -34.78
CA GLY A 18 13.79 16.19 -35.36
C GLY A 18 12.42 15.75 -34.88
N ILE A 19 11.91 16.38 -33.82
CA ILE A 19 10.45 16.42 -33.53
C ILE A 19 9.98 17.87 -33.61
N SER A 20 9.16 18.14 -34.64
CA SER A 20 8.42 19.38 -34.85
C SER A 20 7.32 19.58 -33.80
N LYS A 21 7.26 20.80 -33.27
CA LYS A 21 6.25 21.24 -32.28
C LYS A 21 4.87 21.35 -32.90
N PRO A 22 3.80 20.92 -32.21
CA PRO A 22 2.43 21.33 -32.60
C PRO A 22 2.14 22.75 -32.10
N ARG A 23 1.53 23.55 -32.96
CA ARG A 23 1.10 24.93 -32.76
C ARG A 23 0.04 25.02 -31.64
N GLY A 24 0.26 25.94 -30.71
CA GLY A 24 -0.67 26.23 -29.63
C GLY A 24 -1.93 26.97 -30.10
N ILE A 25 -3.07 26.53 -29.66
CA ILE A 25 -4.35 27.22 -29.77
C ILE A 25 -4.48 28.15 -28.56
N ARG A 26 -4.53 29.47 -28.83
CA ARG A 26 -4.76 30.51 -27.80
C ARG A 26 -6.26 30.56 -27.49
N PHE A 27 -6.66 30.25 -26.27
CA PHE A 27 -7.95 30.68 -25.72
C PHE A 27 -7.83 32.04 -25.06
N ARG A 28 -8.64 32.98 -25.53
CA ARG A 28 -8.78 34.34 -25.01
C ARG A 28 -9.72 34.30 -23.80
N SER A 29 -9.22 34.57 -22.60
CA SER A 29 -10.05 34.73 -21.41
C SER A 29 -10.64 36.15 -21.37
N LYS A 30 -11.96 36.27 -21.40
CA LYS A 30 -12.68 37.47 -20.96
C LYS A 30 -12.94 37.34 -19.47
N GLY A 31 -12.36 38.26 -18.71
CA GLY A 31 -12.64 38.41 -17.29
C GLY A 31 -14.07 38.89 -17.02
N ARG A 32 -14.69 38.31 -16.03
CA ARG A 32 -15.77 38.91 -15.25
C ARG A 32 -15.53 38.60 -13.78
N SER A 33 -15.31 39.64 -13.03
CA SER A 33 -15.33 39.63 -11.56
C SER A 33 -16.74 39.36 -11.08
N ALA A 34 -16.88 38.39 -10.16
CA ALA A 34 -18.09 38.22 -9.36
C ALA A 34 -17.69 38.02 -7.90
N THR A 35 -18.24 38.87 -7.09
CA THR A 35 -18.15 38.99 -5.64
C THR A 35 -18.60 37.74 -4.91
N ALA A 36 -17.84 37.36 -3.88
CA ALA A 36 -18.18 36.28 -2.96
C ALA A 36 -19.41 36.65 -2.12
N SER A 37 -20.45 35.86 -2.21
CA SER A 37 -21.53 35.84 -1.21
C SER A 37 -21.59 34.42 -0.60
N SER A 38 -21.48 34.41 0.73
CA SER A 38 -21.64 33.28 1.62
C SER A 38 -23.01 32.61 1.43
N LEU A 39 -23.02 31.32 1.10
CA LEU A 39 -24.24 30.50 1.14
C LEU A 39 -24.04 29.36 2.17
N SER A 40 -24.81 29.48 3.24
CA SER A 40 -25.08 28.48 4.23
C SER A 40 -25.69 27.21 3.61
N SER A 41 -25.13 26.05 3.93
CA SER A 41 -25.61 24.74 3.53
C SER A 41 -26.88 24.41 4.31
N SER A 42 -28.03 24.45 3.66
CA SER A 42 -29.23 23.75 4.08
C SER A 42 -29.50 22.62 3.10
N THR A 43 -29.35 21.39 3.57
CA THR A 43 -29.83 20.17 2.88
C THR A 43 -31.36 20.17 2.85
N PRO A 44 -31.99 19.95 1.69
CA PRO A 44 -33.43 19.72 1.65
C PRO A 44 -33.77 18.28 2.07
N PRO A 45 -34.92 18.05 2.71
CA PRO A 45 -35.34 16.70 3.09
C PRO A 45 -35.71 15.89 1.85
N LEU A 46 -35.21 14.66 1.78
CA LEU A 46 -35.61 13.66 0.81
C LEU A 46 -37.10 13.35 0.97
N SER A 47 -37.91 13.85 0.04
CA SER A 47 -39.29 13.42 -0.10
C SER A 47 -39.34 11.97 -0.58
N ASN A 48 -39.97 11.11 0.22
CA ASN A 48 -40.39 9.78 -0.17
C ASN A 48 -41.28 9.84 -1.41
N SER A 49 -40.77 9.37 -2.55
CA SER A 49 -41.63 8.99 -3.67
C SER A 49 -41.30 7.57 -4.11
N SER A 50 -42.23 6.69 -3.74
CA SER A 50 -42.66 5.45 -4.38
C SER A 50 -41.65 4.56 -5.11
N ASN A 51 -41.35 3.43 -4.46
CA ASN A 51 -41.26 2.07 -4.99
C ASN A 51 -40.79 1.87 -6.43
N GLY A 52 -39.48 1.78 -6.61
CA GLY A 52 -38.81 0.98 -7.59
C GLY A 52 -37.67 0.30 -6.92
N SER A 53 -37.91 -0.80 -6.21
CA SER A 53 -36.84 -1.62 -5.65
C SER A 53 -36.03 -2.17 -6.82
N ALA A 54 -34.83 -1.62 -7.04
CA ALA A 54 -33.84 -2.27 -7.87
C ALA A 54 -33.61 -3.67 -7.29
N SER A 55 -34.09 -4.70 -7.99
CA SER A 55 -33.88 -6.08 -7.59
C SER A 55 -32.38 -6.32 -7.53
N LYS A 56 -31.88 -6.84 -6.40
CA LYS A 56 -30.48 -7.27 -6.29
C LYS A 56 -30.20 -8.32 -7.38
N PRO A 57 -28.98 -8.34 -7.94
CA PRO A 57 -28.59 -9.38 -8.87
C PRO A 57 -28.84 -10.75 -8.24
N ARG A 58 -29.44 -11.67 -8.99
CA ARG A 58 -29.70 -13.06 -8.53
C ARG A 58 -28.84 -13.99 -9.37
N LEU A 59 -28.03 -14.78 -8.67
CA LEU A 59 -27.23 -15.85 -9.24
C LEU A 59 -28.05 -17.15 -9.16
N HIS A 60 -28.10 -17.90 -10.27
CA HIS A 60 -28.87 -19.14 -10.41
C HIS A 60 -27.97 -20.40 -10.51
N VAL A 61 -26.68 -20.24 -10.27
CA VAL A 61 -25.66 -21.30 -10.32
C VAL A 61 -25.11 -21.49 -8.90
N ASP A 62 -24.92 -22.72 -8.46
CA ASP A 62 -24.34 -23.04 -7.16
C ASP A 62 -22.81 -22.90 -7.16
N ASP A 63 -22.21 -22.90 -5.96
CA ASP A 63 -20.79 -22.66 -5.77
C ASP A 63 -19.91 -23.78 -6.34
N ASP A 64 -20.38 -25.05 -6.27
CA ASP A 64 -19.64 -26.21 -6.78
C ASP A 64 -19.56 -26.17 -8.32
N GLU A 65 -20.67 -25.83 -8.97
CA GLU A 65 -20.71 -25.67 -10.43
C GLU A 65 -19.85 -24.48 -10.88
N LEU A 66 -19.89 -23.36 -10.13
CA LEU A 66 -19.01 -22.21 -10.40
C LEU A 66 -17.54 -22.59 -10.30
N CYS A 67 -17.15 -23.34 -9.28
CA CYS A 67 -15.76 -23.82 -9.11
C CYS A 67 -15.34 -24.75 -10.24
N ALA A 68 -16.17 -25.73 -10.60
CA ALA A 68 -15.89 -26.68 -11.67
C ALA A 68 -15.72 -25.98 -13.03
N ARG A 69 -16.60 -25.01 -13.35
CA ARG A 69 -16.51 -24.20 -14.58
C ARG A 69 -15.28 -23.30 -14.61
N ALA A 70 -14.98 -22.63 -13.49
CA ALA A 70 -13.81 -21.78 -13.36
C ALA A 70 -12.52 -22.56 -13.58
N GLU A 71 -12.46 -23.80 -13.09
CA GLU A 71 -11.33 -24.69 -13.29
C GLU A 71 -11.22 -25.19 -14.73
N ALA A 72 -12.34 -25.55 -15.37
CA ALA A 72 -12.38 -25.95 -16.77
C ALA A 72 -11.87 -24.81 -17.69
N VAL A 73 -12.28 -23.58 -17.45
CA VAL A 73 -11.82 -22.39 -18.20
C VAL A 73 -10.31 -22.17 -17.95
N ALA A 74 -9.84 -22.32 -16.72
CA ALA A 74 -8.42 -22.15 -16.40
C ALA A 74 -7.55 -23.18 -17.11
N ARG A 75 -8.03 -24.42 -17.26
CA ARG A 75 -7.34 -25.47 -18.04
C ARG A 75 -7.39 -25.20 -19.56
N ALA A 76 -8.47 -24.60 -20.06
CA ALA A 76 -8.63 -24.29 -21.49
C ALA A 76 -7.81 -23.07 -21.94
N LEU A 77 -7.49 -22.13 -21.03
CA LEU A 77 -6.67 -20.95 -21.30
C LEU A 77 -5.19 -21.29 -21.13
N ASP A 78 -4.59 -21.95 -22.13
CA ASP A 78 -3.17 -22.31 -22.12
C ASP A 78 -2.28 -21.12 -22.48
N PHE A 79 -1.80 -20.41 -21.45
CA PHE A 79 -0.83 -19.31 -21.62
C PHE A 79 0.55 -19.78 -22.09
N ARG A 80 0.92 -21.06 -21.84
CA ARG A 80 2.24 -21.61 -22.20
C ARG A 80 2.29 -21.99 -23.68
N GLY A 81 1.20 -22.52 -24.23
CA GLY A 81 1.08 -22.84 -25.64
C GLY A 81 1.09 -21.64 -26.57
N LEU A 82 0.86 -20.40 -26.02
CA LEU A 82 0.94 -19.18 -26.85
C LEU A 82 2.33 -18.93 -27.42
N ALA A 83 3.40 -19.40 -26.79
CA ALA A 83 4.78 -19.24 -27.23
C ALA A 83 5.21 -20.32 -28.24
N GLY A 84 4.53 -21.46 -28.30
CA GLY A 84 4.93 -22.66 -29.08
C GLY A 84 4.26 -22.85 -30.44
N SER A 85 3.25 -22.05 -30.79
CA SER A 85 2.49 -22.24 -32.03
C SER A 85 3.20 -21.68 -33.25
N ASN A 86 4.24 -22.43 -33.71
CA ASN A 86 4.84 -22.29 -35.03
C ASN A 86 3.96 -22.88 -36.17
N GLU A 87 2.69 -23.16 -35.89
CA GLU A 87 1.76 -23.57 -36.93
C GLU A 87 1.54 -22.41 -37.93
N SER A 88 2.03 -22.60 -39.11
CA SER A 88 2.18 -21.66 -40.22
C SER A 88 0.89 -21.03 -40.75
N SER A 89 -0.27 -21.36 -40.21
CA SER A 89 -1.58 -20.92 -40.73
C SER A 89 -2.20 -19.70 -40.03
N CYS A 90 -1.77 -19.35 -38.79
CA CYS A 90 -2.40 -18.28 -38.02
C CYS A 90 -1.39 -17.35 -37.34
N ARG A 91 -0.86 -16.41 -38.11
CA ARG A 91 0.12 -15.44 -37.60
C ARG A 91 -0.53 -14.38 -36.72
N TRP A 92 0.12 -14.07 -35.56
CA TRP A 92 -0.19 -12.92 -34.76
C TRP A 92 0.09 -11.63 -35.53
N ILE A 93 -0.88 -10.73 -35.60
CA ILE A 93 -0.73 -9.41 -36.25
C ILE A 93 -0.57 -8.37 -35.16
N LEU A 94 0.53 -7.61 -35.21
CA LEU A 94 0.78 -6.49 -34.33
C LEU A 94 -0.36 -5.47 -34.44
N ASN A 95 -1.01 -5.16 -33.31
CA ASN A 95 -2.05 -4.17 -33.24
C ASN A 95 -1.50 -2.81 -32.78
N LYS A 96 -0.78 -2.78 -31.64
CA LYS A 96 -0.27 -1.55 -31.03
C LYS A 96 0.88 -1.85 -30.07
N SER A 97 1.81 -0.89 -29.92
CA SER A 97 2.79 -0.86 -28.85
C SER A 97 2.59 0.36 -27.96
N HIS A 98 2.66 0.18 -26.65
CA HIS A 98 2.52 1.26 -25.66
C HIS A 98 3.46 1.01 -24.47
N GLY A 99 4.51 1.83 -24.34
CA GLY A 99 5.56 1.61 -23.34
C GLY A 99 6.24 0.26 -23.53
N THR A 100 6.29 -0.54 -22.48
CA THR A 100 6.83 -1.91 -22.49
C THR A 100 5.84 -2.97 -22.97
N PHE A 101 4.61 -2.59 -23.25
CA PHE A 101 3.56 -3.51 -23.69
C PHE A 101 3.34 -3.49 -25.19
N THR A 102 3.08 -4.66 -25.74
CA THR A 102 2.68 -4.86 -27.12
C THR A 102 1.40 -5.67 -27.20
N THR A 103 0.46 -5.25 -28.05
CA THR A 103 -0.82 -5.94 -28.28
C THR A 103 -0.86 -6.55 -29.68
N TYR A 104 -1.43 -7.74 -29.76
CA TYR A 104 -1.58 -8.52 -30.98
C TYR A 104 -3.02 -9.00 -31.12
N ALA A 105 -3.43 -9.25 -32.35
CA ALA A 105 -4.70 -9.89 -32.66
C ALA A 105 -4.51 -10.95 -33.75
N ARG A 106 -5.27 -12.03 -33.68
CA ARG A 106 -5.34 -13.01 -34.76
C ARG A 106 -6.77 -13.49 -34.95
N ARG A 107 -7.08 -13.89 -36.18
CA ARG A 107 -8.28 -14.66 -36.51
C ARG A 107 -7.82 -16.05 -36.86
N PRO A 108 -8.19 -17.08 -36.10
CA PRO A 108 -7.92 -18.46 -36.46
C PRO A 108 -8.49 -18.77 -37.85
N ALA A 109 -7.75 -19.58 -38.63
CA ALA A 109 -8.21 -19.97 -39.96
C ALA A 109 -9.54 -20.73 -39.87
N ALA A 110 -10.47 -20.43 -40.77
CA ALA A 110 -11.67 -21.23 -40.94
C ALA A 110 -11.28 -22.63 -41.41
N MET A 111 -11.64 -23.66 -40.65
CA MET A 111 -11.52 -25.05 -41.07
C MET A 111 -12.91 -25.61 -41.39
N THR A 112 -13.00 -26.35 -42.46
CA THR A 112 -14.21 -27.09 -42.84
C THR A 112 -14.30 -28.40 -42.11
N GLY A 113 -15.28 -28.59 -41.20
CA GLY A 113 -15.48 -29.83 -40.45
C GLY A 113 -16.38 -29.70 -39.22
N PRO A 114 -16.80 -30.84 -38.61
CA PRO A 114 -17.69 -30.82 -37.44
C PRO A 114 -17.11 -30.14 -36.20
N GLU A 115 -15.80 -29.87 -36.13
CA GLU A 115 -15.13 -29.13 -35.05
C GLU A 115 -15.24 -27.62 -35.20
N GLU A 116 -15.87 -27.09 -36.26
CA GLU A 116 -15.98 -25.66 -36.57
C GLU A 116 -16.69 -24.85 -35.48
N LYS A 117 -17.61 -25.46 -34.73
CA LYS A 117 -18.37 -24.81 -33.65
C LYS A 117 -17.58 -24.56 -32.37
N ALA A 118 -16.45 -25.22 -32.17
CA ALA A 118 -15.68 -25.17 -30.92
C ALA A 118 -14.47 -24.21 -30.95
N ARG A 119 -14.18 -23.57 -32.10
CA ARG A 119 -12.97 -22.74 -32.24
C ARG A 119 -13.22 -21.26 -32.04
N PRO A 120 -12.28 -20.54 -31.36
CA PRO A 120 -12.42 -19.09 -31.17
C PRO A 120 -12.39 -18.36 -32.52
N THR A 121 -13.33 -17.43 -32.73
CA THR A 121 -13.42 -16.61 -33.95
C THR A 121 -12.49 -15.39 -33.92
N GLN A 122 -11.98 -15.03 -32.75
CA GLN A 122 -11.06 -13.95 -32.55
C GLN A 122 -10.20 -14.23 -31.31
N GLN A 123 -8.91 -13.96 -31.41
CA GLN A 123 -7.99 -14.00 -30.26
C GLN A 123 -7.19 -12.69 -30.16
N VAL A 124 -6.90 -12.25 -28.96
CA VAL A 124 -6.06 -11.09 -28.66
C VAL A 124 -5.02 -11.44 -27.60
N LEU A 125 -3.88 -10.79 -27.68
CA LEU A 125 -2.77 -10.94 -26.75
C LEU A 125 -2.22 -9.55 -26.41
N ALA A 126 -1.98 -9.27 -25.15
CA ALA A 126 -1.14 -8.17 -24.71
C ALA A 126 -0.03 -8.73 -23.83
N ALA A 127 1.22 -8.39 -24.12
CA ALA A 127 2.36 -8.86 -23.34
C ALA A 127 3.30 -7.70 -23.06
N GLY A 128 3.90 -7.70 -21.87
CA GLY A 128 4.86 -6.68 -21.47
C GLY A 128 5.50 -6.97 -20.12
N GLU A 129 6.44 -6.13 -19.73
CA GLU A 129 7.12 -6.22 -18.45
C GLU A 129 6.93 -4.95 -17.64
N ILE A 130 6.75 -5.12 -16.32
CA ILE A 130 6.57 -4.01 -15.37
C ILE A 130 7.68 -4.12 -14.32
N ARG A 131 8.35 -3.01 -14.03
CA ARG A 131 9.31 -2.93 -12.92
C ARG A 131 8.58 -2.81 -11.61
N CYS A 132 8.20 -3.95 -11.01
CA CYS A 132 7.51 -4.05 -9.74
C CYS A 132 7.64 -5.46 -9.17
N HIS A 133 7.14 -5.66 -7.95
CA HIS A 133 6.94 -6.99 -7.39
C HIS A 133 5.61 -7.58 -7.83
N LEU A 134 5.53 -8.91 -7.87
CA LEU A 134 4.32 -9.65 -8.22
C LEU A 134 3.11 -9.19 -7.40
N GLU A 135 3.29 -9.01 -6.08
CA GLU A 135 2.24 -8.61 -5.15
C GLU A 135 1.60 -7.26 -5.53
N GLU A 136 2.35 -6.33 -6.09
CA GLU A 136 1.78 -5.03 -6.53
C GLU A 136 0.76 -5.22 -7.66
N VAL A 137 1.00 -6.15 -8.59
CA VAL A 137 0.07 -6.46 -9.69
C VAL A 137 -1.08 -7.33 -9.17
N VAL A 138 -0.80 -8.29 -8.28
CA VAL A 138 -1.84 -9.10 -7.61
C VAL A 138 -2.82 -8.18 -6.88
N HIS A 139 -2.34 -7.20 -6.13
CA HIS A 139 -3.18 -6.22 -5.44
C HIS A 139 -4.00 -5.33 -6.38
N VAL A 140 -3.57 -5.15 -7.63
CA VAL A 140 -4.39 -4.46 -8.64
C VAL A 140 -5.48 -5.37 -9.17
N LEU A 141 -5.14 -6.61 -9.57
CA LEU A 141 -6.06 -7.49 -10.29
C LEU A 141 -7.02 -8.26 -9.38
N ASN A 142 -6.58 -8.64 -8.17
CA ASN A 142 -7.34 -9.45 -7.22
C ASN A 142 -8.28 -8.61 -6.34
N THR A 143 -9.39 -8.10 -6.91
CA THR A 143 -10.35 -7.24 -6.21
C THR A 143 -11.50 -8.03 -5.60
N THR A 144 -11.87 -7.73 -4.35
CA THR A 144 -12.94 -8.42 -3.60
C THR A 144 -14.13 -7.53 -3.25
N THR A 145 -14.01 -6.23 -3.45
CA THR A 145 -15.06 -5.25 -3.14
C THR A 145 -15.48 -4.49 -4.40
N ASP A 146 -16.73 -4.01 -4.44
CA ASP A 146 -17.21 -3.13 -5.50
C ASP A 146 -16.33 -1.89 -5.66
N PHE A 147 -15.88 -1.35 -4.54
CA PHE A 147 -15.06 -0.14 -4.50
C PHE A 147 -13.72 -0.34 -5.22
N ASP A 148 -12.99 -1.41 -4.88
CA ASP A 148 -11.70 -1.73 -5.52
C ASP A 148 -11.90 -2.18 -6.97
N HIS A 149 -12.93 -2.98 -7.25
CA HIS A 149 -13.28 -3.42 -8.60
C HIS A 149 -13.50 -2.21 -9.53
N ASN A 150 -14.34 -1.27 -9.11
CA ASN A 150 -14.63 -0.07 -9.90
C ASN A 150 -13.39 0.83 -10.07
N ALA A 151 -12.55 0.96 -9.05
CA ALA A 151 -11.31 1.73 -9.12
C ALA A 151 -10.33 1.15 -10.15
N VAL A 152 -10.16 -0.18 -10.15
CA VAL A 152 -9.27 -0.89 -11.07
C VAL A 152 -9.83 -0.85 -12.50
N MET A 153 -11.10 -1.18 -12.70
CA MET A 153 -11.75 -1.14 -14.02
C MET A 153 -11.71 0.27 -14.62
N SER A 154 -11.94 1.31 -13.80
CA SER A 154 -11.79 2.71 -14.24
C SER A 154 -10.33 3.04 -14.60
N GLY A 155 -9.36 2.45 -13.94
CA GLY A 155 -7.94 2.59 -14.26
C GLY A 155 -7.58 1.95 -15.59
N LEU A 156 -8.02 0.71 -15.81
CA LEU A 156 -7.74 -0.08 -17.02
C LEU A 156 -8.46 0.50 -18.25
N TYR A 157 -9.75 0.86 -18.12
CA TYR A 157 -10.60 1.17 -19.27
C TYR A 157 -11.00 2.65 -19.34
N ARG A 158 -10.66 3.47 -18.31
CA ARG A 158 -10.90 4.92 -18.25
C ARG A 158 -12.37 5.26 -18.62
N LYS A 159 -12.57 6.18 -19.58
CA LYS A 159 -13.89 6.62 -20.05
C LYS A 159 -14.74 5.52 -20.72
N ASP A 160 -14.15 4.39 -21.07
CA ASP A 160 -14.87 3.27 -21.66
C ASP A 160 -15.60 2.42 -20.61
N PHE A 161 -15.22 2.53 -19.33
CA PHE A 161 -15.88 1.85 -18.22
C PHE A 161 -16.92 2.77 -17.57
N ILE A 162 -18.06 2.19 -17.18
CA ILE A 162 -19.17 2.89 -16.53
C ILE A 162 -19.25 2.50 -15.07
N TYR A 163 -19.50 1.22 -14.79
CA TYR A 163 -19.67 0.66 -13.44
C TYR A 163 -19.60 -0.87 -13.48
N GLY A 164 -19.24 -1.49 -12.37
CA GLY A 164 -19.25 -2.93 -12.17
C GLY A 164 -19.56 -3.29 -10.72
N SER A 165 -19.89 -4.55 -10.48
CA SER A 165 -20.20 -5.10 -9.14
C SER A 165 -19.49 -6.42 -8.92
N VAL A 166 -19.13 -6.70 -7.69
CA VAL A 166 -18.78 -8.03 -7.19
C VAL A 166 -20.09 -8.65 -6.67
N VAL A 167 -20.68 -9.52 -7.47
CA VAL A 167 -22.02 -10.07 -7.19
C VAL A 167 -21.96 -11.15 -6.13
N HIS A 168 -20.96 -12.04 -6.24
CA HIS A 168 -20.78 -13.17 -5.35
C HIS A 168 -19.29 -13.52 -5.24
N VAL A 169 -18.86 -13.94 -4.06
CA VAL A 169 -17.53 -14.51 -3.81
C VAL A 169 -17.74 -15.85 -3.15
N VAL A 170 -17.25 -16.92 -3.78
CA VAL A 170 -17.37 -18.27 -3.24
C VAL A 170 -16.56 -18.38 -1.94
N PRO A 171 -17.16 -18.86 -0.84
CA PRO A 171 -16.46 -19.06 0.43
C PRO A 171 -15.31 -20.06 0.28
N SER A 172 -14.20 -19.82 0.98
CA SER A 172 -13.00 -20.68 0.91
C SER A 172 -13.27 -22.14 1.27
N ASN A 173 -14.27 -22.41 2.11
CA ASN A 173 -14.65 -23.76 2.53
C ASN A 173 -15.25 -24.61 1.40
N ALA A 174 -15.77 -23.98 0.33
CA ALA A 174 -16.34 -24.65 -0.84
C ALA A 174 -15.28 -25.00 -1.90
N ILE A 175 -14.05 -24.50 -1.77
CA ILE A 175 -12.98 -24.70 -2.76
C ILE A 175 -12.11 -25.94 -2.47
N GLY A 176 -12.58 -26.85 -1.63
CA GLY A 176 -11.94 -28.17 -1.43
C GLY A 176 -10.68 -28.19 -0.55
N ASP A 177 -10.38 -27.11 0.15
CA ASP A 177 -9.34 -27.09 1.18
C ASP A 177 -9.93 -27.69 2.47
N ASP A 178 -9.69 -28.99 2.72
CA ASP A 178 -10.05 -29.62 4.00
C ASP A 178 -9.32 -28.88 5.13
N PRO A 179 -10.04 -28.26 6.09
CA PRO A 179 -9.42 -27.49 7.16
C PRO A 179 -8.44 -28.31 8.02
N LYS A 180 -8.59 -29.64 8.05
CA LYS A 180 -7.65 -30.56 8.73
C LYS A 180 -6.37 -30.77 7.94
N LEU A 181 -6.41 -30.65 6.62
CA LEU A 181 -5.22 -30.73 5.76
C LEU A 181 -4.41 -29.43 5.81
N VAL A 182 -5.07 -28.29 5.96
CA VAL A 182 -4.42 -26.97 6.09
C VAL A 182 -3.64 -26.86 7.40
N GLU A 183 -4.13 -27.45 8.49
CA GLU A 183 -3.46 -27.45 9.80
C GLU A 183 -2.25 -28.38 9.86
N LEU A 184 -2.25 -29.47 9.05
CA LEU A 184 -1.14 -30.42 8.92
C LEU A 184 -0.07 -29.99 7.91
N LEU A 185 -0.37 -29.03 7.00
CA LEU A 185 0.54 -28.55 5.95
C LEU A 185 1.17 -27.18 6.26
N GLN A 186 1.12 -26.72 7.51
CA GLN A 186 1.75 -25.45 7.95
C GLN A 186 3.28 -25.53 8.07
N GLU A 187 3.87 -26.68 7.92
CA GLU A 187 5.33 -26.86 7.80
C GLU A 187 5.65 -27.40 6.41
N GLU A 188 6.30 -26.54 5.59
CA GLU A 188 6.89 -26.85 4.27
C GLU A 188 5.86 -27.08 3.14
N GLU A 189 5.75 -26.13 2.25
CA GLU A 189 5.60 -26.17 0.80
C GLU A 189 4.77 -25.02 0.23
N SER A 190 5.09 -24.62 -1.00
CA SER A 190 4.41 -23.72 -1.93
C SER A 190 2.94 -23.46 -1.60
N THR A 191 2.61 -22.34 -0.99
CA THR A 191 1.21 -21.99 -0.68
C THR A 191 0.47 -21.55 -1.94
N MET A 192 -0.51 -22.36 -2.36
CA MET A 192 -1.40 -22.01 -3.45
C MET A 192 -2.72 -21.49 -2.88
N THR A 193 -3.09 -20.27 -3.23
CA THR A 193 -4.39 -19.70 -2.87
C THR A 193 -5.26 -19.54 -4.10
N THR A 194 -6.50 -20.02 -4.04
CA THR A 194 -7.48 -19.90 -5.12
C THR A 194 -8.72 -19.17 -4.62
N ARG A 195 -9.28 -18.31 -5.46
CA ARG A 195 -10.54 -17.58 -5.19
C ARG A 195 -11.40 -17.59 -6.45
N VAL A 196 -12.69 -17.82 -6.27
CA VAL A 196 -13.70 -17.77 -7.32
C VAL A 196 -14.72 -16.65 -6.99
N ALA A 197 -15.11 -15.88 -7.98
CA ALA A 197 -16.09 -14.81 -7.81
C ALA A 197 -16.89 -14.57 -9.08
N VAL A 198 -18.12 -14.05 -8.93
CA VAL A 198 -18.96 -13.59 -10.02
C VAL A 198 -18.97 -12.05 -10.00
N LYS A 199 -18.65 -11.46 -11.14
CA LYS A 199 -18.55 -10.00 -11.29
C LYS A 199 -19.26 -9.49 -12.53
N THR A 200 -19.53 -8.19 -12.54
CA THR A 200 -20.07 -7.49 -13.71
C THR A 200 -19.21 -6.30 -14.11
N GLY A 201 -19.30 -5.90 -15.36
CA GLY A 201 -18.72 -4.67 -15.87
C GLY A 201 -19.54 -4.07 -16.98
N ALA A 202 -19.93 -2.81 -16.86
CA ALA A 202 -20.64 -2.07 -17.89
C ALA A 202 -19.69 -1.14 -18.64
N PHE A 203 -19.79 -1.10 -19.97
CA PHE A 203 -18.89 -0.36 -20.84
C PHE A 203 -19.64 0.53 -21.82
N VAL A 204 -19.04 1.67 -22.14
CA VAL A 204 -19.54 2.57 -23.17
C VAL A 204 -19.33 1.96 -24.56
N HIS A 205 -20.35 2.00 -25.39
CA HIS A 205 -20.19 1.65 -26.79
C HIS A 205 -19.62 2.81 -27.61
N SER A 206 -18.68 2.54 -28.51
CA SER A 206 -17.93 3.57 -29.24
C SER A 206 -18.70 4.31 -30.31
N LYS A 207 -19.86 3.78 -30.76
CA LYS A 207 -20.69 4.41 -31.80
C LYS A 207 -21.81 5.21 -31.16
N LEU A 208 -21.99 6.47 -31.58
CA LEU A 208 -23.16 7.27 -31.25
C LEU A 208 -24.45 6.48 -31.60
N PHE A 209 -25.43 6.51 -30.69
CA PHE A 209 -26.71 5.80 -30.82
C PHE A 209 -26.66 4.27 -30.62
N SER A 210 -25.53 3.67 -30.32
CA SER A 210 -25.48 2.26 -29.94
C SER A 210 -25.71 2.10 -28.43
N ARG A 211 -26.31 0.97 -28.03
CA ARG A 211 -26.49 0.63 -26.62
C ARG A 211 -25.15 0.29 -25.97
N ASN A 212 -24.95 0.69 -24.71
CA ASN A 212 -23.81 0.28 -23.90
C ASN A 212 -23.74 -1.24 -23.78
N GLU A 213 -22.57 -1.72 -23.38
CA GLU A 213 -22.26 -3.15 -23.27
C GLU A 213 -22.14 -3.55 -21.81
N GLN A 214 -22.64 -4.72 -21.44
CA GLN A 214 -22.49 -5.30 -20.11
C GLN A 214 -21.87 -6.69 -20.24
N TRP A 215 -20.87 -6.96 -19.41
CA TRP A 215 -20.24 -8.26 -19.27
C TRP A 215 -20.51 -8.80 -17.88
N CYS A 216 -21.14 -9.97 -17.79
CA CYS A 216 -21.25 -10.77 -16.58
C CYS A 216 -20.24 -11.91 -16.72
N PHE A 217 -19.42 -12.11 -15.72
CA PHE A 217 -18.33 -13.06 -15.84
C PHE A 217 -17.98 -13.75 -14.51
N LEU A 218 -17.61 -15.00 -14.65
CA LEU A 218 -16.96 -15.81 -13.63
C LEU A 218 -15.48 -15.50 -13.62
N GLU A 219 -14.91 -15.22 -12.46
CA GLU A 219 -13.50 -14.93 -12.21
C GLU A 219 -12.89 -16.02 -11.34
N ARG A 220 -11.74 -16.56 -11.74
CA ARG A 220 -10.89 -17.40 -10.89
C ARG A 220 -9.50 -16.77 -10.78
N ALA A 221 -9.12 -16.42 -9.56
CA ALA A 221 -7.80 -15.91 -9.22
C ALA A 221 -7.01 -17.01 -8.51
N GLN A 222 -5.82 -17.31 -9.00
CA GLN A 222 -4.92 -18.30 -8.39
C GLN A 222 -3.54 -17.67 -8.20
N HIS A 223 -3.04 -17.75 -6.98
CA HIS A 223 -1.72 -17.25 -6.62
C HIS A 223 -0.85 -18.42 -6.14
N ILE A 224 0.30 -18.59 -6.77
CA ILE A 224 1.29 -19.62 -6.45
C ILE A 224 2.53 -18.90 -5.91
N ARG A 225 2.87 -19.18 -4.65
CA ARG A 225 4.11 -18.74 -4.02
C ARG A 225 5.09 -19.88 -3.98
N ALA A 226 6.30 -19.70 -4.46
CA ALA A 226 7.37 -20.67 -4.31
C ALA A 226 7.78 -20.75 -2.82
N GLY A 227 7.94 -21.97 -2.30
CA GLY A 227 8.50 -22.19 -0.96
C GLY A 227 9.98 -21.75 -0.88
N PRO A 228 10.53 -21.60 0.35
CA PRO A 228 11.87 -21.07 0.55
C PRO A 228 13.03 -21.97 0.12
N ASP A 229 12.80 -23.22 -0.26
CA ASP A 229 13.89 -24.13 -0.61
C ASP A 229 13.55 -25.08 -1.76
N PRO A 230 14.11 -24.85 -2.97
CA PRO A 230 14.13 -25.88 -3.99
C PRO A 230 15.40 -26.73 -3.79
N THR A 231 15.27 -27.92 -3.20
CA THR A 231 16.31 -28.95 -3.33
C THR A 231 16.69 -29.07 -4.81
N GLU A 232 17.98 -29.10 -5.10
CA GLU A 232 18.62 -28.97 -6.43
C GLU A 232 18.15 -29.93 -7.54
N ASN A 233 17.15 -30.78 -7.32
CA ASN A 233 16.75 -31.86 -8.24
C ASN A 233 15.34 -31.79 -8.82
N SER A 234 14.57 -30.71 -8.63
CA SER A 234 13.31 -30.55 -9.37
C SER A 234 13.50 -29.58 -10.54
N GLU A 235 13.51 -30.09 -11.77
CA GLU A 235 13.57 -29.34 -13.05
C GLU A 235 12.37 -28.38 -13.29
N GLN A 236 11.56 -28.11 -12.28
CA GLN A 236 10.49 -27.13 -12.29
C GLN A 236 10.72 -26.12 -11.17
N ASN A 237 11.59 -25.13 -11.40
CA ASN A 237 11.58 -23.89 -10.61
C ASN A 237 10.15 -23.36 -10.60
N LYS A 238 9.39 -23.59 -9.52
CA LYS A 238 8.08 -23.01 -9.31
C LYS A 238 8.25 -21.50 -9.16
N LEU A 239 8.10 -20.77 -10.25
CA LEU A 239 8.11 -19.29 -10.24
C LEU A 239 6.92 -18.77 -9.45
N ASN A 240 7.14 -17.75 -8.63
CA ASN A 240 6.04 -16.97 -8.07
C ASN A 240 5.17 -16.46 -9.22
N SER A 241 3.91 -16.86 -9.25
CA SER A 241 3.01 -16.49 -10.34
C SER A 241 1.59 -16.26 -9.86
N PHE A 242 0.87 -15.44 -10.61
CA PHE A 242 -0.54 -15.16 -10.41
C PHE A 242 -1.27 -15.34 -11.73
N THR A 243 -2.37 -16.09 -11.70
CA THR A 243 -3.24 -16.30 -12.84
C THR A 243 -4.65 -15.80 -12.50
N LEU A 244 -5.24 -15.02 -13.40
CA LEU A 244 -6.62 -14.58 -13.33
C LEU A 244 -7.33 -15.02 -14.60
N THR A 245 -8.37 -15.83 -14.48
CA THR A 245 -9.19 -16.25 -15.62
C THR A 245 -10.60 -15.69 -15.49
N LEU A 246 -11.18 -15.31 -16.62
CA LEU A 246 -12.46 -14.64 -16.74
C LEU A 246 -13.25 -15.37 -17.84
N SER A 247 -14.48 -15.79 -17.56
CA SER A 247 -15.38 -16.39 -18.55
C SER A 247 -16.78 -15.81 -18.50
N SER A 248 -17.38 -15.57 -19.65
CA SER A 248 -18.74 -15.05 -19.72
C SER A 248 -19.72 -15.97 -19.02
N LEU A 249 -20.65 -15.37 -18.26
CA LEU A 249 -21.87 -16.00 -17.76
C LEU A 249 -23.04 -15.55 -18.62
N ASP A 250 -23.98 -16.45 -18.91
CA ASP A 250 -25.15 -16.18 -19.69
C ASP A 250 -26.24 -15.47 -18.86
N GLU A 251 -27.19 -14.81 -19.54
CA GLU A 251 -28.25 -14.03 -18.90
C GLU A 251 -29.18 -14.91 -18.04
N GLU A 252 -29.30 -16.19 -18.36
CA GLU A 252 -30.09 -17.18 -17.61
C GLU A 252 -29.42 -17.55 -16.26
N GLU A 253 -28.10 -17.44 -16.17
CA GLU A 253 -27.32 -17.78 -15.00
C GLU A 253 -27.17 -16.64 -14.00
N LEU A 254 -27.10 -15.40 -14.51
CA LEU A 254 -27.02 -14.21 -13.69
C LEU A 254 -28.03 -13.17 -14.13
N GLU A 255 -29.08 -13.00 -13.36
CA GLU A 255 -30.03 -11.92 -13.50
C GLU A 255 -29.41 -10.62 -12.94
N ALA A 256 -28.67 -9.91 -13.77
CA ALA A 256 -28.09 -8.62 -13.41
C ALA A 256 -29.20 -7.58 -13.33
N GLY A 257 -29.59 -7.21 -12.10
CA GLY A 257 -30.64 -6.27 -11.71
C GLY A 257 -31.19 -5.36 -12.81
N LYS A 258 -32.18 -5.82 -13.54
CA LYS A 258 -32.82 -5.07 -14.63
C LYS A 258 -33.69 -3.97 -14.04
N VAL A 259 -33.46 -2.73 -14.43
CA VAL A 259 -34.47 -1.67 -14.32
C VAL A 259 -35.61 -2.04 -15.24
N ASN A 260 -36.77 -2.28 -14.68
CA ASN A 260 -38.01 -2.73 -15.36
C ASN A 260 -38.13 -2.25 -16.81
N GLY A 261 -38.26 -3.19 -17.74
CA GLY A 261 -38.91 -3.05 -19.01
C GLY A 261 -38.06 -2.79 -20.26
N HIS A 262 -36.80 -2.33 -20.16
CA HIS A 262 -35.98 -2.13 -21.37
C HIS A 262 -34.49 -2.39 -21.08
N SER A 263 -33.93 -3.42 -21.70
CA SER A 263 -32.49 -3.61 -21.66
C SER A 263 -31.81 -2.46 -22.42
N ARG A 264 -31.31 -1.46 -21.70
CA ARG A 264 -30.53 -0.35 -22.26
C ARG A 264 -29.10 -0.76 -22.64
N VAL A 265 -28.76 -2.00 -22.44
CA VAL A 265 -27.41 -2.56 -22.64
C VAL A 265 -27.48 -3.75 -23.60
N LYS A 266 -26.36 -4.07 -24.23
CA LYS A 266 -26.13 -5.31 -24.98
C LYS A 266 -25.22 -6.21 -24.12
N MET A 267 -25.67 -7.46 -23.90
CA MET A 267 -24.90 -8.43 -23.14
C MET A 267 -23.72 -8.94 -23.97
N LEU A 268 -22.54 -8.93 -23.37
CA LEU A 268 -21.35 -9.58 -23.89
C LEU A 268 -21.36 -11.05 -23.48
N HIS A 269 -21.05 -11.95 -24.40
CA HIS A 269 -21.15 -13.41 -24.22
C HIS A 269 -20.03 -14.12 -24.94
N GLY A 270 -19.78 -15.40 -24.61
CA GLY A 270 -18.83 -16.28 -25.32
C GLY A 270 -17.38 -15.76 -25.30
N MET A 271 -17.00 -14.94 -24.33
CA MET A 271 -15.64 -14.47 -24.14
C MET A 271 -14.99 -15.20 -22.97
N ASP A 272 -13.76 -15.68 -23.23
CA ASP A 272 -12.82 -16.11 -22.21
C ASP A 272 -11.60 -15.23 -22.27
N ALA A 273 -11.11 -14.80 -21.12
CA ALA A 273 -9.91 -13.97 -21.02
C ALA A 273 -9.14 -14.31 -19.74
N GLY A 274 -7.91 -13.84 -19.65
CA GLY A 274 -7.15 -13.98 -18.42
C GLY A 274 -5.83 -13.24 -18.44
N TYR A 275 -5.24 -13.21 -17.26
CA TYR A 275 -3.90 -12.68 -17.02
C TYR A 275 -3.02 -13.80 -16.49
N LEU A 276 -1.79 -13.89 -16.98
CA LEU A 276 -0.68 -14.56 -16.35
C LEU A 276 0.35 -13.50 -15.95
N VAL A 277 0.72 -13.50 -14.68
CA VAL A 277 1.73 -12.60 -14.13
C VAL A 277 2.80 -13.44 -13.47
N GLU A 278 4.05 -13.27 -13.86
CA GLU A 278 5.18 -14.07 -13.39
C GLU A 278 6.31 -13.17 -12.91
N GLN A 279 6.82 -13.44 -11.70
CA GLN A 279 8.03 -12.77 -11.21
C GLN A 279 9.24 -13.30 -11.98
N LEU A 280 10.00 -12.43 -12.62
CA LEU A 280 11.22 -12.84 -13.31
C LEU A 280 12.34 -13.16 -12.30
N PRO A 281 13.03 -14.31 -12.41
CA PRO A 281 14.05 -14.74 -11.46
C PRO A 281 15.19 -13.71 -11.32
N GLY A 282 15.58 -13.40 -10.09
CA GLY A 282 16.68 -12.46 -9.80
C GLY A 282 16.42 -11.02 -10.25
N SER A 283 15.19 -10.67 -10.62
CA SER A 283 14.82 -9.39 -11.21
C SER A 283 13.71 -8.68 -10.45
N ARG A 284 13.71 -7.35 -10.50
CA ARG A 284 12.59 -6.51 -10.03
C ARG A 284 11.53 -6.30 -11.11
N TYR A 285 11.44 -7.20 -12.08
CA TYR A 285 10.45 -7.13 -13.16
C TYR A 285 9.47 -8.30 -13.05
N VAL A 286 8.22 -8.02 -13.35
CA VAL A 286 7.19 -9.05 -13.59
C VAL A 286 6.83 -9.04 -15.07
N ARG A 287 6.67 -10.22 -15.64
CA ARG A 287 6.06 -10.43 -16.95
C ARG A 287 4.56 -10.48 -16.80
N VAL A 288 3.84 -9.75 -17.61
CA VAL A 288 2.38 -9.74 -17.64
C VAL A 288 1.93 -10.13 -19.03
N ILE A 289 1.10 -11.15 -19.12
CA ILE A 289 0.45 -11.61 -20.33
C ILE A 289 -1.05 -11.52 -20.09
N PHE A 290 -1.76 -10.78 -20.93
CA PHE A 290 -3.21 -10.84 -21.07
C PHE A 290 -3.54 -11.59 -22.35
N PHE A 291 -4.35 -12.62 -22.26
CA PHE A 291 -4.88 -13.35 -23.39
C PHE A 291 -6.39 -13.32 -23.34
N GLY A 292 -7.04 -13.24 -24.50
CA GLY A 292 -8.50 -13.30 -24.57
C GLY A 292 -8.96 -13.86 -25.90
N GLN A 293 -10.09 -14.54 -25.87
CA GLN A 293 -10.70 -15.19 -27.02
C GLN A 293 -12.22 -15.01 -27.04
N PHE A 294 -12.77 -15.05 -28.22
CA PHE A 294 -14.21 -15.07 -28.47
C PHE A 294 -14.56 -16.31 -29.24
N ASN A 295 -15.38 -17.19 -28.66
CA ASN A 295 -15.71 -18.51 -29.18
C ASN A 295 -16.91 -18.53 -30.17
N GLY A 296 -17.32 -17.36 -30.65
CA GLY A 296 -18.54 -17.23 -31.42
C GLY A 296 -19.78 -17.13 -30.52
N GLY A 297 -20.88 -16.70 -31.04
CA GLY A 297 -22.06 -16.51 -30.23
C GLY A 297 -23.32 -16.49 -31.06
N SER A 298 -24.44 -16.64 -30.38
CA SER A 298 -25.78 -16.56 -30.93
C SER A 298 -26.16 -15.12 -31.28
N ASP A 299 -26.82 -14.90 -32.42
CA ASP A 299 -27.43 -13.61 -32.80
C ASP A 299 -28.79 -13.36 -32.11
N LYS A 300 -28.99 -13.90 -30.88
CA LYS A 300 -30.20 -13.68 -30.07
C LYS A 300 -30.43 -12.18 -29.82
N PRO A 301 -31.70 -11.73 -29.77
CA PRO A 301 -32.05 -10.37 -29.38
C PRO A 301 -31.53 -10.08 -27.95
N GLY A 302 -30.88 -8.94 -27.76
CA GLY A 302 -30.30 -8.59 -26.46
C GLY A 302 -28.78 -8.78 -26.41
N LEU A 303 -28.21 -9.74 -27.11
CA LEU A 303 -26.80 -10.01 -27.17
C LEU A 303 -26.01 -9.03 -28.06
N ALA A 304 -24.75 -8.86 -27.76
CA ALA A 304 -23.85 -8.07 -28.60
C ALA A 304 -23.47 -8.85 -29.87
N LYS A 305 -23.37 -8.15 -30.99
CA LYS A 305 -22.98 -8.75 -32.28
C LYS A 305 -21.51 -9.17 -32.26
N SER A 306 -21.13 -10.18 -33.04
CA SER A 306 -19.74 -10.68 -33.14
C SER A 306 -18.70 -9.57 -33.41
N SER A 307 -19.08 -8.54 -34.20
CA SER A 307 -18.20 -7.38 -34.45
C SER A 307 -17.97 -6.52 -33.18
N GLN A 308 -18.98 -6.39 -32.31
CA GLN A 308 -18.89 -5.69 -31.03
C GLN A 308 -18.02 -6.50 -30.04
N MET A 309 -18.24 -7.82 -29.99
CA MET A 309 -17.46 -8.74 -29.18
C MET A 309 -15.96 -8.64 -29.50
N ARG A 310 -15.61 -8.71 -30.79
CA ARG A 310 -14.23 -8.55 -31.26
C ARG A 310 -13.64 -7.20 -30.88
N ALA A 311 -14.39 -6.12 -31.06
CA ALA A 311 -13.94 -4.77 -30.69
C ALA A 311 -13.73 -4.63 -29.17
N ARG A 312 -14.61 -5.23 -28.35
CA ARG A 312 -14.47 -5.23 -26.89
C ARG A 312 -13.25 -6.02 -26.44
N LEU A 313 -13.02 -7.18 -27.03
CA LEU A 313 -11.87 -8.02 -26.71
C LEU A 313 -10.53 -7.30 -26.96
N VAL A 314 -10.40 -6.58 -28.07
CA VAL A 314 -9.22 -5.74 -28.35
C VAL A 314 -9.06 -4.64 -27.30
N ARG A 315 -10.16 -4.00 -26.85
CA ARG A 315 -10.09 -2.97 -25.80
C ARG A 315 -9.74 -3.54 -24.42
N LEU A 316 -10.16 -4.78 -24.13
CA LEU A 316 -9.73 -5.46 -22.90
C LEU A 316 -8.21 -5.66 -22.92
N ALA A 317 -7.64 -6.11 -24.04
CA ALA A 317 -6.19 -6.22 -24.22
C ALA A 317 -5.46 -4.86 -24.12
N ASP A 318 -6.02 -3.80 -24.74
CA ASP A 318 -5.48 -2.44 -24.59
C ASP A 318 -5.53 -1.94 -23.15
N GLY A 319 -6.51 -2.37 -22.35
CA GLY A 319 -6.61 -2.08 -20.92
C GLY A 319 -5.42 -2.61 -20.14
N ALA A 320 -4.96 -3.82 -20.43
CA ALA A 320 -3.81 -4.44 -19.76
C ALA A 320 -2.53 -3.60 -19.89
N THR A 321 -2.36 -2.87 -20.99
CA THR A 321 -1.18 -2.00 -21.20
C THR A 321 -1.09 -0.83 -20.22
N ARG A 322 -2.14 -0.59 -19.41
CA ARG A 322 -2.19 0.50 -18.41
C ARG A 322 -1.83 0.05 -16.99
N LEU A 323 -1.59 -1.24 -16.78
CA LEU A 323 -1.15 -1.75 -15.49
C LEU A 323 0.06 -0.99 -14.92
N PRO A 324 1.12 -0.66 -15.71
CA PRO A 324 2.25 0.12 -15.19
C PRO A 324 1.84 1.49 -14.63
N GLU A 325 0.86 2.16 -15.24
CA GLU A 325 0.34 3.45 -14.76
C GLU A 325 -0.40 3.28 -13.43
N ILE A 326 -1.19 2.21 -13.28
CA ILE A 326 -1.95 1.92 -12.06
C ILE A 326 -0.99 1.60 -10.90
N VAL A 327 0.02 0.77 -11.12
CA VAL A 327 1.06 0.46 -10.13
C VAL A 327 1.76 1.75 -9.70
N ARG A 328 2.22 2.56 -10.66
CA ARG A 328 2.92 3.83 -10.38
C ARG A 328 2.08 4.80 -9.57
N ARG A 329 0.81 5.05 -9.93
CA ARG A 329 -0.04 5.99 -9.20
C ARG A 329 -0.35 5.53 -7.77
N ARG A 330 -0.40 4.22 -7.51
CA ARG A 330 -0.53 3.64 -6.17
C ARG A 330 0.73 3.86 -5.35
N ARG A 331 1.92 3.69 -5.94
CA ARG A 331 3.20 4.00 -5.28
C ARG A 331 3.27 5.47 -4.83
N PHE A 332 2.82 6.41 -5.66
CA PHE A 332 2.73 7.82 -5.25
C PHE A 332 1.71 8.04 -4.14
N GLY A 333 0.60 7.31 -4.17
CA GLY A 333 -0.41 7.34 -3.12
C GLY A 333 0.11 6.82 -1.77
N ALA A 334 1.07 5.92 -1.74
CA ALA A 334 1.70 5.41 -0.53
C ALA A 334 2.64 6.41 0.16
N GLN A 335 2.97 7.53 -0.49
CA GLN A 335 3.94 8.50 0.04
C GLN A 335 3.28 9.60 0.87
N THR A 336 3.92 10.00 1.97
CA THR A 336 3.51 11.17 2.75
C THR A 336 3.96 12.46 2.06
N MET A 337 3.02 13.16 1.43
CA MET A 337 3.28 14.40 0.69
C MET A 337 3.70 15.56 1.62
N ALA A 338 4.42 16.53 1.05
CA ALA A 338 4.77 17.76 1.76
C ALA A 338 3.57 18.71 1.87
N ASP A 339 3.34 19.28 3.04
CA ASP A 339 2.40 20.38 3.22
C ASP A 339 3.03 21.70 2.81
N HIS A 340 2.66 22.20 1.65
CA HIS A 340 3.21 23.45 1.12
C HIS A 340 2.80 24.69 1.92
N ALA A 341 1.75 24.58 2.74
CA ALA A 341 1.32 25.69 3.61
C ALA A 341 2.12 25.73 4.93
N ALA A 342 2.59 24.58 5.41
CA ALA A 342 3.28 24.48 6.70
C ALA A 342 4.72 25.00 6.69
N PHE A 343 5.37 25.11 5.53
CA PHE A 343 6.74 25.63 5.41
C PHE A 343 6.99 26.27 4.05
N SER A 344 7.96 27.19 3.99
CA SER A 344 8.41 27.80 2.75
C SER A 344 9.66 27.10 2.19
N ALA A 345 9.67 26.82 0.90
CA ALA A 345 10.87 26.33 0.23
C ALA A 345 11.90 27.46 0.08
N LYS A 346 13.12 27.23 0.58
CA LYS A 346 14.20 28.24 0.62
C LYS A 346 15.33 27.97 -0.39
N ASN A 347 15.23 26.92 -1.21
CA ASN A 347 16.30 26.58 -2.12
C ASN A 347 16.39 27.56 -3.31
N SER A 348 17.58 28.12 -3.50
CA SER A 348 17.91 29.04 -4.60
C SER A 348 18.34 28.32 -5.89
N HIS A 349 18.59 27.02 -5.81
CA HIS A 349 18.99 26.17 -6.92
C HIS A 349 18.04 24.99 -7.09
N CYS A 350 17.90 24.51 -8.31
CA CYS A 350 17.12 23.30 -8.59
C CYS A 350 17.72 22.10 -7.87
N THR A 351 16.95 21.42 -7.03
CA THR A 351 17.41 20.25 -6.27
C THR A 351 17.81 19.06 -7.16
N CYS A 352 17.37 19.03 -8.43
CA CYS A 352 17.70 17.97 -9.36
C CYS A 352 18.97 18.22 -10.19
N CYS A 353 19.09 19.40 -10.80
CA CYS A 353 20.17 19.69 -11.75
C CYS A 353 21.05 20.89 -11.33
N THR A 354 20.89 21.38 -10.11
CA THR A 354 21.66 22.49 -9.52
C THR A 354 21.57 23.84 -10.26
N LYS A 355 20.74 23.95 -11.32
CA LYS A 355 20.52 25.21 -12.03
C LYS A 355 19.98 26.27 -11.07
N SER A 356 20.52 27.49 -11.11
CA SER A 356 20.05 28.61 -10.31
C SER A 356 18.60 28.98 -10.64
N LEU A 357 17.81 29.27 -9.60
CA LEU A 357 16.38 29.62 -9.66
C LEU A 357 16.20 31.11 -9.35
N HIS A 358 16.49 31.97 -10.31
CA HIS A 358 16.31 33.41 -10.21
C HIS A 358 14.83 33.84 -10.24
N LEU A 359 14.53 35.07 -9.94
CA LEU A 359 13.16 35.63 -9.93
C LEU A 359 12.45 35.43 -11.29
N LEU A 360 13.18 35.51 -12.40
CA LEU A 360 12.64 35.33 -13.75
C LEU A 360 12.60 33.86 -14.20
N THR A 361 13.14 32.95 -13.43
CA THR A 361 13.14 31.52 -13.78
C THR A 361 11.81 30.89 -13.42
N ARG A 362 11.12 30.30 -14.39
CA ARG A 362 9.95 29.47 -14.12
C ARG A 362 10.33 28.29 -13.24
N LYS A 363 9.75 28.21 -12.06
CA LYS A 363 10.03 27.19 -11.06
C LYS A 363 8.76 26.49 -10.61
N HIS A 364 8.89 25.22 -10.27
CA HIS A 364 7.79 24.35 -9.83
C HIS A 364 8.13 23.77 -8.47
N ARG A 365 7.15 23.68 -7.59
CA ARG A 365 7.32 23.07 -6.28
C ARG A 365 6.89 21.61 -6.31
N CYS A 366 7.78 20.71 -5.93
CA CYS A 366 7.51 19.28 -5.85
C CYS A 366 6.56 18.98 -4.67
N HIS A 367 5.49 18.23 -4.91
CA HIS A 367 4.53 17.86 -3.85
C HIS A 367 5.12 16.86 -2.86
N LEU A 368 6.12 16.07 -3.24
CA LEU A 368 6.70 15.05 -2.37
C LEU A 368 7.84 15.61 -1.51
N CYS A 369 8.91 16.15 -2.08
CA CYS A 369 10.01 16.69 -1.26
C CYS A 369 9.76 18.11 -0.74
N GLY A 370 8.90 18.90 -1.37
CA GLY A 370 8.56 20.27 -0.97
C GLY A 370 9.49 21.35 -1.51
N HIS A 371 10.56 21.02 -2.23
CA HIS A 371 11.52 21.95 -2.83
C HIS A 371 11.10 22.46 -4.21
N PHE A 372 11.71 23.59 -4.61
CA PHE A 372 11.60 24.11 -5.96
C PHE A 372 12.53 23.38 -6.93
N VAL A 373 12.07 23.17 -8.16
CA VAL A 373 12.83 22.66 -9.29
C VAL A 373 12.62 23.51 -10.52
N CYS A 374 13.54 23.45 -11.47
CA CYS A 374 13.43 24.17 -12.73
C CYS A 374 12.41 23.52 -13.67
N ASP A 375 12.05 24.21 -14.74
CA ASP A 375 11.05 23.82 -15.73
C ASP A 375 11.34 22.47 -16.43
N ARG A 376 12.59 21.98 -16.40
CA ARG A 376 12.99 20.70 -17.02
C ARG A 376 12.99 19.50 -16.08
N CYS A 377 12.97 19.74 -14.76
CA CYS A 377 13.17 18.68 -13.75
C CYS A 377 11.90 18.30 -13.00
N TRP A 378 10.74 18.45 -13.60
CA TRP A 378 9.46 18.07 -13.03
C TRP A 378 8.52 17.51 -14.09
N SER A 379 7.53 16.78 -13.63
CA SER A 379 6.40 16.34 -14.44
C SER A 379 5.14 16.23 -13.60
N VAL A 380 3.99 16.21 -14.28
CA VAL A 380 2.72 15.87 -13.64
C VAL A 380 2.61 14.35 -13.63
N GLN A 381 2.36 13.79 -12.45
CA GLN A 381 2.09 12.39 -12.25
C GLN A 381 0.66 12.22 -11.72
N GLU A 382 0.05 11.07 -12.00
CA GLU A 382 -1.21 10.67 -11.40
C GLU A 382 -0.91 10.02 -10.03
N MET A 383 -1.63 10.43 -8.99
CA MET A 383 -1.60 9.84 -7.66
C MET A 383 -2.99 9.34 -7.32
N GLU A 384 -3.10 8.07 -6.95
CA GLU A 384 -4.34 7.48 -6.45
C GLU A 384 -4.48 7.81 -4.97
N ASN A 385 -5.51 8.59 -4.62
CA ASN A 385 -5.88 8.78 -3.22
C ASN A 385 -6.48 7.48 -2.70
N GLN A 386 -6.00 7.05 -1.58
CA GLN A 386 -6.23 5.69 -1.11
C GLN A 386 -7.59 5.51 -0.45
N ASP A 387 -8.07 6.52 0.27
CA ASP A 387 -9.38 6.48 0.92
C ASP A 387 -10.54 6.55 -0.08
N THR A 388 -10.34 7.32 -1.15
CA THR A 388 -11.39 7.60 -2.13
C THR A 388 -11.16 6.95 -3.49
N ARG A 389 -9.99 6.33 -3.72
CA ARG A 389 -9.51 5.83 -5.02
C ARG A 389 -9.56 6.89 -6.15
N ARG A 390 -9.75 8.16 -5.79
CA ARG A 390 -9.71 9.25 -6.76
C ARG A 390 -8.28 9.48 -7.23
N VAL A 391 -8.14 9.62 -8.54
CA VAL A 391 -6.87 9.96 -9.17
C VAL A 391 -6.73 11.47 -9.25
N THR A 392 -5.66 12.01 -8.69
CA THR A 392 -5.36 13.45 -8.70
C THR A 392 -4.00 13.72 -9.32
N PRO A 393 -3.87 14.79 -10.12
CA PRO A 393 -2.57 15.17 -10.67
C PRO A 393 -1.69 15.81 -9.59
N VAL A 394 -0.44 15.34 -9.48
CA VAL A 394 0.57 15.89 -8.57
C VAL A 394 1.84 16.27 -9.31
N ARG A 395 2.52 17.34 -8.88
CA ARG A 395 3.80 17.76 -9.45
C ARG A 395 4.93 17.05 -8.73
N MET A 396 5.72 16.29 -9.46
CA MET A 396 6.84 15.52 -8.92
C MET A 396 8.14 15.93 -9.59
N CYS A 397 9.21 16.04 -8.82
CA CYS A 397 10.54 16.22 -9.38
C CYS A 397 11.14 14.87 -9.81
N SER A 398 12.10 14.91 -10.74
CA SER A 398 12.72 13.69 -11.29
C SER A 398 13.38 12.82 -10.22
N ARG A 399 14.03 13.42 -9.21
CA ARG A 399 14.64 12.65 -8.11
C ARG A 399 13.60 11.92 -7.26
N CYS A 400 12.52 12.61 -6.86
CA CYS A 400 11.46 11.96 -6.10
C CYS A 400 10.81 10.82 -6.88
N MET A 401 10.64 10.97 -8.19
CA MET A 401 10.15 9.88 -9.04
C MET A 401 11.08 8.68 -9.03
N GLU A 402 12.38 8.90 -9.18
CA GLU A 402 13.39 7.85 -9.14
C GLU A 402 13.41 7.10 -7.81
N PHE A 403 13.31 7.83 -6.67
CA PHE A 403 13.25 7.21 -5.35
C PHE A 403 11.97 6.39 -5.15
N VAL A 404 10.81 6.92 -5.57
CA VAL A 404 9.54 6.17 -5.51
C VAL A 404 9.59 4.90 -6.39
N GLU A 405 10.19 4.97 -7.56
CA GLU A 405 10.32 3.80 -8.46
C GLU A 405 11.28 2.72 -7.91
N ASN A 406 12.19 3.08 -7.00
CA ASN A 406 13.16 2.16 -6.41
C ASN A 406 12.71 1.55 -5.07
N GLY A 407 11.62 2.03 -4.46
CA GLY A 407 11.06 1.50 -3.22
C GLY A 407 10.51 0.07 -3.39
N ASP A 408 10.42 -0.64 -2.27
CA ASP A 408 9.78 -1.97 -2.19
C ASP A 408 8.34 -1.80 -1.70
N TYR A 409 7.39 -2.18 -2.52
CA TYR A 409 5.94 -2.10 -2.24
C TYR A 409 5.30 -3.48 -2.10
N SER A 410 6.08 -4.55 -2.01
CA SER A 410 5.58 -5.94 -2.00
C SER A 410 4.67 -6.21 -0.79
N ALA A 411 4.99 -5.65 0.37
CA ALA A 411 4.20 -5.81 1.59
C ALA A 411 3.02 -4.83 1.71
N VAL A 412 2.93 -3.83 0.83
CA VAL A 412 1.93 -2.77 0.93
C VAL A 412 0.59 -3.24 0.39
N LYS A 413 -0.30 -3.69 1.27
CA LYS A 413 -1.66 -4.13 0.91
C LYS A 413 -2.56 -2.93 0.53
N PRO A 414 -3.57 -3.12 -0.34
CA PRO A 414 -4.51 -2.05 -0.69
C PRO A 414 -5.25 -1.45 0.52
N SER A 415 -5.54 -2.24 1.54
CA SER A 415 -6.17 -1.78 2.79
C SER A 415 -5.24 -0.91 3.63
N ALA A 416 -3.92 -1.14 3.53
CA ALA A 416 -2.89 -0.35 4.23
C ALA A 416 -2.48 0.92 3.46
N LEU A 417 -2.91 1.05 2.22
CA LEU A 417 -2.70 2.23 1.39
C LEU A 417 -3.67 3.37 1.77
N GLY A 418 -4.01 3.58 2.98
CA GLY A 418 -4.90 4.63 3.44
C GLY A 418 -4.16 5.73 4.17
N LYS A 419 -4.93 6.67 4.68
CA LYS A 419 -4.47 7.64 5.66
C LYS A 419 -3.84 6.89 6.83
N ILE A 420 -2.59 7.20 7.17
CA ILE A 420 -1.95 6.64 8.35
C ILE A 420 -2.75 7.08 9.57
N GLN A 421 -3.36 6.12 10.26
CA GLN A 421 -4.28 6.37 11.37
C GLN A 421 -4.19 5.29 12.43
N VAL A 422 -4.66 5.64 13.62
CA VAL A 422 -4.84 4.69 14.70
C VAL A 422 -6.19 4.00 14.51
N MET A 423 -6.20 2.67 14.59
CA MET A 423 -7.38 1.84 14.40
C MET A 423 -8.17 1.71 15.71
N ARG A 424 -9.46 1.39 15.60
CA ARG A 424 -10.24 0.99 16.77
C ARG A 424 -9.77 -0.36 17.27
N ASP A 425 -9.86 -0.57 18.58
CA ASP A 425 -9.56 -1.87 19.15
C ASP A 425 -10.52 -2.94 18.62
N PRO A 426 -10.05 -4.15 18.33
CA PRO A 426 -10.90 -5.30 18.06
C PRO A 426 -11.80 -5.61 19.25
N MET A 427 -13.06 -6.07 19.00
CA MET A 427 -14.03 -6.32 20.07
C MET A 427 -13.59 -7.43 21.04
N ASP A 428 -12.73 -8.32 20.63
CA ASP A 428 -12.30 -9.52 21.36
C ASP A 428 -11.00 -9.34 22.15
N GLN A 429 -10.37 -8.15 22.10
CA GLN A 429 -9.13 -7.89 22.82
C GLN A 429 -9.39 -7.34 24.22
N PRO A 430 -8.65 -7.80 25.26
CA PRO A 430 -8.74 -7.22 26.60
C PRO A 430 -8.30 -5.74 26.56
N PRO A 431 -8.91 -4.88 27.39
CA PRO A 431 -8.51 -3.48 27.46
C PRO A 431 -7.00 -3.33 27.81
N PRO A 432 -6.31 -2.31 27.28
CA PRO A 432 -4.86 -2.17 27.35
C PRO A 432 -4.30 -2.00 28.75
N ASN A 433 -5.08 -1.38 29.65
CA ASN A 433 -4.73 -1.26 31.06
C ASN A 433 -4.54 -2.63 31.70
N LYS A 434 -5.43 -3.61 31.40
CA LYS A 434 -5.28 -4.98 31.89
C LYS A 434 -4.03 -5.67 31.35
N THR A 435 -3.64 -5.40 30.10
CA THR A 435 -2.44 -5.99 29.51
C THR A 435 -1.18 -5.39 30.13
N LEU A 436 -1.11 -4.06 30.27
CA LEU A 436 0.04 -3.40 30.89
C LEU A 436 0.14 -3.74 32.38
N ALA A 437 -0.96 -3.75 33.13
CA ALA A 437 -0.99 -4.16 34.53
C ALA A 437 -0.48 -5.59 34.71
N ARG A 438 -0.96 -6.54 33.88
CA ARG A 438 -0.47 -7.93 33.91
C ARG A 438 1.03 -8.06 33.62
N LEU A 439 1.55 -7.28 32.66
CA LEU A 439 2.96 -7.26 32.36
C LEU A 439 3.78 -6.74 33.55
N LEU A 440 3.37 -5.64 34.17
CA LEU A 440 4.01 -5.07 35.35
C LEU A 440 3.94 -6.02 36.56
N GLN A 441 2.80 -6.65 36.81
CA GLN A 441 2.65 -7.67 37.86
C GLN A 441 3.57 -8.87 37.63
N LYS A 442 3.65 -9.36 36.38
CA LYS A 442 4.55 -10.45 36.02
C LYS A 442 6.01 -10.05 36.29
N GLU A 443 6.43 -8.87 35.82
CA GLU A 443 7.78 -8.37 36.04
C GLU A 443 8.10 -8.14 37.53
N LEU A 444 7.17 -7.59 38.30
CA LEU A 444 7.33 -7.37 39.74
C LEU A 444 7.54 -8.69 40.49
N ARG A 445 6.78 -9.73 40.13
CA ARG A 445 6.87 -11.07 40.76
C ARG A 445 8.14 -11.85 40.35
N SER A 446 8.60 -11.66 39.11
CA SER A 446 9.75 -12.41 38.55
C SER A 446 11.09 -11.72 38.76
N SER A 447 11.11 -10.44 39.11
CA SER A 447 12.32 -9.64 39.25
C SER A 447 12.84 -9.65 40.70
N SER A 448 14.15 -9.48 40.90
CA SER A 448 14.81 -9.35 42.18
C SER A 448 15.86 -8.24 42.16
N GLY A 449 16.29 -7.76 43.33
CA GLY A 449 17.33 -6.77 43.49
C GLY A 449 17.06 -5.46 42.75
N ALA A 450 18.07 -4.91 42.07
CA ALA A 450 17.98 -3.62 41.36
C ALA A 450 16.87 -3.59 40.32
N ARG A 451 16.68 -4.68 39.56
CA ARG A 451 15.61 -4.78 38.53
C ARG A 451 14.21 -4.60 39.14
N LYS A 452 13.99 -5.18 40.34
CA LYS A 452 12.71 -5.02 41.06
C LYS A 452 12.45 -3.57 41.47
N ASN A 453 13.48 -2.87 41.92
CA ASN A 453 13.39 -1.46 42.24
C ASN A 453 13.03 -0.63 40.99
N SER A 454 13.64 -0.92 39.84
CA SER A 454 13.30 -0.25 38.58
C SER A 454 11.85 -0.49 38.19
N VAL A 455 11.32 -1.71 38.41
CA VAL A 455 9.87 -2.01 38.15
C VAL A 455 8.99 -1.15 39.06
N ARG A 456 9.31 -1.08 40.37
CA ARG A 456 8.55 -0.25 41.33
C ARG A 456 8.57 1.22 40.94
N THR A 457 9.75 1.75 40.57
CA THR A 457 9.90 3.14 40.11
C THR A 457 9.06 3.40 38.84
N VAL A 458 9.06 2.47 37.88
CA VAL A 458 8.22 2.61 36.67
C VAL A 458 6.74 2.58 37.01
N ILE A 459 6.29 1.69 37.92
CA ILE A 459 4.89 1.67 38.39
C ILE A 459 4.54 3.02 39.00
N GLN A 460 5.39 3.55 39.88
CA GLN A 460 5.17 4.85 40.51
C GLN A 460 5.02 5.96 39.48
N TYR A 461 5.91 6.03 38.46
CA TYR A 461 5.79 7.05 37.40
C TYR A 461 4.53 6.88 36.54
N LEU A 462 4.05 5.66 36.34
CA LEU A 462 2.83 5.41 35.61
C LEU A 462 1.56 5.82 36.39
N VAL A 463 1.61 5.72 37.72
CA VAL A 463 0.51 6.11 38.63
C VAL A 463 0.52 7.63 38.89
N ASP A 464 1.68 8.23 39.20
CA ASP A 464 1.81 9.66 39.51
C ASP A 464 1.33 10.60 38.39
N GLN A 465 1.31 10.12 37.14
CA GLN A 465 0.78 10.91 36.02
C GLN A 465 -0.74 11.18 36.11
N GLU A 466 -1.49 10.38 36.86
CA GLU A 466 -2.94 10.53 37.04
C GLU A 466 -3.32 11.20 38.36
N ALA A 467 -2.42 11.16 39.35
CA ALA A 467 -2.64 11.64 40.70
C ALA A 467 -2.18 13.09 40.95
N GLN A 468 -2.29 14.00 39.98
CA GLN A 468 -2.03 15.42 40.22
C GLN A 468 -2.97 16.04 41.27
N ASP A 469 -4.02 15.35 41.69
CA ASP A 469 -5.04 15.83 42.65
C ASP A 469 -5.13 15.03 43.96
N GLN A 470 -4.41 13.92 44.14
CA GLN A 470 -4.48 13.15 45.41
C GLN A 470 -3.09 12.66 45.84
N GLN A 471 -2.71 13.12 46.99
CA GLN A 471 -1.44 13.04 47.65
C GLN A 471 -1.32 11.78 48.52
N GLU A 472 -1.01 10.63 47.94
CA GLU A 472 -0.36 9.52 48.66
C GLU A 472 0.65 8.84 47.73
N ARG A 473 1.91 9.21 47.89
CA ARG A 473 3.03 8.57 47.16
C ARG A 473 3.37 7.24 47.82
N LEU A 474 3.36 6.16 47.04
CA LEU A 474 3.96 4.91 47.44
C LEU A 474 5.41 5.13 47.87
N SER A 475 5.80 4.68 49.05
CA SER A 475 7.19 4.76 49.50
C SER A 475 8.03 3.68 48.80
N SER A 476 9.36 3.93 48.61
CA SER A 476 10.26 2.92 48.06
C SER A 476 10.34 1.64 48.92
N ASP A 477 9.89 1.71 50.16
CA ASP A 477 9.90 0.62 51.14
C ASP A 477 8.55 -0.09 51.26
N SER A 478 7.54 0.31 50.45
CA SER A 478 6.24 -0.36 50.45
C SER A 478 6.35 -1.82 50.04
N ALA A 479 5.49 -2.66 50.62
CA ALA A 479 5.43 -4.07 50.29
C ALA A 479 4.98 -4.29 48.84
N ASP A 480 5.39 -5.39 48.22
CA ASP A 480 4.94 -5.72 46.83
C ASP A 480 3.44 -5.82 46.69
N GLU A 481 2.74 -6.22 47.74
CA GLU A 481 1.26 -6.32 47.76
C GLU A 481 0.61 -4.96 47.54
N GLU A 482 1.15 -3.88 48.06
CA GLU A 482 0.66 -2.52 47.86
C GLU A 482 0.80 -2.08 46.40
N TYR A 483 1.93 -2.40 45.74
CA TYR A 483 2.11 -2.17 44.31
C TYR A 483 1.17 -3.00 43.44
N LEU A 484 0.87 -4.25 43.85
CA LEU A 484 -0.06 -5.12 43.13
C LEU A 484 -1.49 -4.61 43.24
N ASP A 485 -1.92 -4.13 44.41
CA ASP A 485 -3.24 -3.56 44.67
C ASP A 485 -3.44 -2.28 43.83
N VAL A 486 -2.43 -1.43 43.74
CA VAL A 486 -2.44 -0.24 42.90
C VAL A 486 -2.56 -0.60 41.40
N LEU A 487 -1.87 -1.63 40.95
CA LEU A 487 -1.96 -2.10 39.57
C LEU A 487 -3.35 -2.68 39.23
N ASP A 488 -4.02 -3.30 40.19
CA ASP A 488 -5.37 -3.86 40.02
C ASP A 488 -6.46 -2.77 40.09
N GLY A 489 -6.27 -1.71 40.90
CA GLY A 489 -7.27 -0.67 41.15
C GLY A 489 -7.07 0.63 40.36
N GLU A 490 -5.85 1.13 40.32
CA GLU A 490 -5.57 2.52 39.91
C GLU A 490 -4.91 2.65 38.54
N LEU A 491 -4.36 1.58 37.97
CA LEU A 491 -3.80 1.66 36.61
C LEU A 491 -4.93 1.82 35.57
N ASN A 492 -5.72 2.85 35.78
CA ASN A 492 -6.79 3.23 34.88
C ASN A 492 -6.19 3.99 33.71
N LEU A 493 -5.60 3.26 32.75
CA LEU A 493 -5.16 3.86 31.48
C LEU A 493 -6.37 4.45 30.79
N ARG A 494 -6.64 5.71 31.06
CA ARG A 494 -7.69 6.46 30.39
C ARG A 494 -7.40 6.46 28.91
N GLN A 495 -8.15 5.67 28.17
CA GLN A 495 -7.97 5.51 26.74
C GLN A 495 -8.08 6.88 26.04
N VAL A 496 -7.06 7.26 25.27
CA VAL A 496 -7.11 8.49 24.48
C VAL A 496 -8.22 8.35 23.44
N PRO A 497 -9.24 9.23 23.40
CA PRO A 497 -10.29 9.15 22.40
C PRO A 497 -9.72 9.10 20.99
N LEU A 498 -10.28 8.26 20.11
CA LEU A 498 -9.74 8.02 18.77
C LEU A 498 -9.46 9.30 17.97
N PHE A 499 -10.37 10.29 18.06
CA PHE A 499 -10.19 11.58 17.39
C PHE A 499 -9.02 12.45 17.95
N LYS A 500 -8.49 12.10 19.13
CA LYS A 500 -7.31 12.71 19.76
C LYS A 500 -6.04 11.92 19.51
N CYS A 501 -6.11 10.74 18.89
CA CYS A 501 -4.95 9.96 18.47
C CYS A 501 -4.32 10.59 17.21
N VAL A 502 -3.61 11.71 17.38
CA VAL A 502 -3.07 12.50 16.28
C VAL A 502 -1.64 12.07 15.99
N LEU A 503 -1.38 11.72 14.72
CA LEU A 503 -0.05 11.34 14.23
C LEU A 503 0.62 12.48 13.45
N ALA A 504 1.95 12.54 13.48
CA ALA A 504 2.76 13.54 12.80
C ALA A 504 2.61 13.51 11.26
N ASN A 505 2.32 12.33 10.71
CA ASN A 505 2.28 12.07 9.27
C ASN A 505 0.92 11.52 8.80
N ALA A 506 -0.16 11.78 9.55
CA ALA A 506 -1.48 11.26 9.21
C ALA A 506 -1.96 11.68 7.80
N THR A 507 -1.60 12.87 7.34
CA THR A 507 -2.02 13.38 6.03
C THR A 507 -0.86 13.92 5.21
N LYS A 508 -0.11 14.86 5.78
CA LYS A 508 0.99 15.57 5.11
C LYS A 508 2.11 15.86 6.09
N ARG A 509 3.30 16.01 5.56
CA ARG A 509 4.52 16.32 6.30
C ARG A 509 4.76 17.84 6.31
N ASN A 510 5.14 18.39 7.45
CA ASN A 510 5.34 19.84 7.67
C ASN A 510 6.79 20.34 7.46
N TYR A 511 7.66 19.52 6.89
CA TYR A 511 9.06 19.86 6.58
C TYR A 511 9.47 19.35 5.19
N PRO A 512 10.47 19.97 4.55
CA PRO A 512 11.01 19.48 3.27
C PRO A 512 11.91 18.27 3.47
N ILE A 513 12.16 17.51 2.39
CA ILE A 513 13.16 16.43 2.34
C ILE A 513 14.14 16.76 1.22
N THR A 514 15.41 16.83 1.55
CA THR A 514 16.47 16.97 0.55
C THR A 514 16.86 15.58 0.06
N MET A 515 16.54 15.32 -1.20
CA MET A 515 16.89 14.05 -1.83
C MET A 515 18.32 14.10 -2.36
N PRO A 516 19.14 13.04 -2.21
CA PRO A 516 20.46 12.97 -2.82
C PRO A 516 20.42 13.06 -4.34
N LYS A 517 21.56 13.30 -4.99
CA LYS A 517 21.63 13.55 -6.44
C LYS A 517 21.20 12.38 -7.28
N THR A 518 21.41 11.17 -6.81
CA THR A 518 21.05 9.93 -7.47
C THR A 518 20.37 9.00 -6.48
N ALA A 519 19.52 8.11 -6.97
CA ALA A 519 18.94 7.02 -6.18
C ALA A 519 19.86 5.78 -6.20
N ALA A 520 21.18 5.99 -6.16
CA ALA A 520 22.13 4.87 -6.05
C ALA A 520 21.82 4.02 -4.82
N ASN A 521 22.14 2.73 -4.87
CA ASN A 521 21.98 1.83 -3.76
C ASN A 521 22.66 2.41 -2.50
N GLY A 522 21.92 2.49 -1.40
CA GLY A 522 22.40 3.07 -0.16
C GLY A 522 22.29 4.59 -0.02
N SER A 523 21.84 5.32 -1.04
CA SER A 523 21.58 6.77 -0.92
C SER A 523 20.42 7.04 0.03
N VAL A 524 20.63 7.92 1.02
CA VAL A 524 19.60 8.36 1.97
C VAL A 524 19.32 9.85 1.81
N PRO A 525 18.10 10.32 2.13
CA PRO A 525 17.83 11.76 2.21
C PRO A 525 18.62 12.41 3.34
N ASP A 526 18.93 13.70 3.18
CA ASP A 526 19.53 14.48 4.25
C ASP A 526 18.61 14.52 5.49
N ALA A 527 19.20 14.54 6.69
CA ALA A 527 18.46 14.64 7.93
C ALA A 527 17.62 15.95 7.98
N PRO A 528 16.31 15.88 8.27
CA PRO A 528 15.52 17.08 8.48
C PRO A 528 15.93 17.76 9.80
N ILE A 529 15.94 19.09 9.80
CA ILE A 529 16.32 19.90 10.96
C ILE A 529 15.08 20.63 11.48
N PRO A 530 14.68 20.43 12.76
CA PRO A 530 13.59 21.18 13.39
C PRO A 530 13.87 22.69 13.41
N LEU A 531 12.81 23.50 13.39
CA LEU A 531 12.94 24.97 13.46
C LEU A 531 13.57 25.43 14.77
N ASN A 532 13.35 24.71 15.87
CA ASN A 532 13.86 24.98 17.21
C ASN A 532 15.13 24.13 17.56
N GLU A 533 15.91 23.73 16.55
CA GLU A 533 17.07 22.84 16.76
C GLU A 533 18.06 23.35 17.80
N LYS A 534 18.34 24.68 17.84
CA LYS A 534 19.20 25.28 18.87
C LYS A 534 18.67 25.06 20.29
N GLU A 535 17.36 25.27 20.48
CA GLU A 535 16.70 25.07 21.77
C GLU A 535 16.69 23.60 22.16
N ARG A 536 16.48 22.73 21.18
CA ARG A 536 16.47 21.28 21.35
C ARG A 536 17.85 20.75 21.80
N LEU A 537 18.93 21.18 21.14
CA LEU A 537 20.29 20.80 21.52
C LEU A 537 20.68 21.37 22.88
N ALA A 538 20.27 22.60 23.20
CA ALA A 538 20.46 23.18 24.51
C ALA A 538 19.68 22.42 25.61
N ALA A 539 18.49 21.92 25.31
CA ALA A 539 17.69 21.09 26.21
C ALA A 539 18.38 19.74 26.48
N ILE A 540 18.92 19.09 25.47
CA ILE A 540 19.71 17.85 25.61
C ILE A 540 20.93 18.09 26.52
N ALA A 541 21.65 19.18 26.30
CA ALA A 541 22.82 19.53 27.12
C ALA A 541 22.45 19.81 28.59
N ARG A 542 21.35 20.53 28.85
CA ARG A 542 20.85 20.80 30.20
C ARG A 542 20.41 19.53 30.93
N SER A 543 19.70 18.65 30.21
CA SER A 543 19.18 17.42 30.78
C SER A 543 20.26 16.37 31.10
N ARG A 544 21.50 16.59 30.71
CA ARG A 544 22.63 15.64 30.92
C ARG A 544 22.26 14.19 30.58
N ILE A 545 21.21 14.00 29.78
CA ILE A 545 20.65 12.68 29.44
C ILE A 545 21.70 11.74 28.80
N MET A 546 22.72 12.31 28.17
CA MET A 546 23.85 11.53 27.60
C MET A 546 24.78 10.95 28.67
N ASP A 547 24.81 11.52 29.88
CA ASP A 547 25.63 11.11 30.98
C ASP A 547 24.96 10.02 31.84
N LEU A 548 23.77 9.55 31.45
CA LEU A 548 23.00 8.57 32.18
C LEU A 548 23.76 7.23 32.24
N GLU A 549 24.25 6.84 33.42
CA GLU A 549 24.99 5.58 33.62
C GLU A 549 24.04 4.40 33.77
N ASP A 550 22.98 4.55 34.58
CA ASP A 550 21.97 3.53 34.82
C ASP A 550 20.70 3.82 34.02
N ALA A 551 20.40 2.95 33.06
CA ALA A 551 19.25 3.02 32.16
C ALA A 551 18.22 1.92 32.44
N SER A 552 18.27 1.26 33.61
CA SER A 552 17.44 0.08 33.91
C SER A 552 15.91 0.37 33.81
N GLU A 553 15.47 1.58 34.22
CA GLU A 553 14.07 2.00 34.06
C GLU A 553 13.70 2.21 32.60
N LEU A 554 14.61 2.78 31.79
CA LEU A 554 14.40 2.96 30.35
C LEU A 554 14.31 1.61 29.62
N ASP A 555 15.15 0.64 30.02
CA ASP A 555 15.12 -0.73 29.48
C ASP A 555 13.80 -1.44 29.83
N MET A 556 13.33 -1.23 31.06
CA MET A 556 12.03 -1.74 31.49
C MET A 556 10.90 -1.13 30.65
N LEU A 557 10.88 0.18 30.43
CA LEU A 557 9.90 0.86 29.58
C LEU A 557 9.96 0.34 28.14
N CYS A 558 11.15 0.08 27.61
CA CYS A 558 11.29 -0.54 26.29
C CYS A 558 10.73 -1.96 26.25
N SER A 559 10.96 -2.77 27.30
CA SER A 559 10.42 -4.13 27.39
C SER A 559 8.88 -4.13 27.42
N LEU A 560 8.29 -3.21 28.20
CA LEU A 560 6.83 -3.02 28.25
C LEU A 560 6.27 -2.55 26.91
N ALA A 561 6.93 -1.60 26.26
CA ALA A 561 6.52 -1.07 24.95
C ALA A 561 6.56 -2.15 23.86
N ALA A 562 7.64 -2.93 23.80
CA ALA A 562 7.77 -4.04 22.87
C ALA A 562 6.66 -5.09 23.06
N SER A 563 6.40 -5.48 24.33
CA SER A 563 5.34 -6.44 24.67
C SER A 563 3.95 -5.90 24.38
N GLN A 564 3.71 -4.59 24.57
CA GLN A 564 2.40 -3.97 24.34
C GLN A 564 2.03 -3.90 22.85
N LEU A 565 3.04 -3.75 21.97
CA LEU A 565 2.85 -3.69 20.53
C LEU A 565 3.12 -5.02 19.82
N ASP A 566 3.54 -6.05 20.56
CA ASP A 566 4.02 -7.32 20.00
C ASP A 566 5.15 -7.10 18.96
N CYS A 567 6.06 -6.18 19.29
CA CYS A 567 7.21 -5.84 18.45
C CYS A 567 8.49 -6.52 18.99
N SER A 568 9.36 -6.92 18.08
CA SER A 568 10.65 -7.57 18.44
C SER A 568 11.66 -6.63 19.09
N MET A 569 11.54 -5.31 18.85
CA MET A 569 12.53 -4.33 19.27
C MET A 569 11.88 -3.02 19.75
N SER A 570 12.35 -2.51 20.89
CA SER A 570 12.00 -1.19 21.41
C SER A 570 13.24 -0.51 21.98
N ILE A 571 13.36 0.80 21.73
CA ILE A 571 14.50 1.62 22.16
C ILE A 571 14.05 3.00 22.62
N VAL A 572 14.74 3.55 23.62
CA VAL A 572 14.74 4.99 23.95
C VAL A 572 15.98 5.63 23.35
N THR A 573 15.79 6.72 22.61
CA THR A 573 16.89 7.37 21.88
C THR A 573 16.93 8.86 22.13
N VAL A 574 18.13 9.43 21.97
CA VAL A 574 18.39 10.87 21.86
C VAL A 574 18.99 11.17 20.49
N VAL A 575 18.56 12.26 19.87
CA VAL A 575 19.06 12.70 18.55
C VAL A 575 19.81 14.01 18.75
N THR A 576 21.13 14.00 18.59
CA THR A 576 22.01 15.17 18.62
C THR A 576 22.06 15.87 17.25
N ALA A 577 23.03 16.76 17.04
CA ALA A 577 23.18 17.47 15.77
C ALA A 577 23.48 16.52 14.59
N ASP A 578 24.30 15.51 14.83
CA ASP A 578 24.89 14.63 13.84
C ASP A 578 24.65 13.14 14.10
N GLN A 579 24.18 12.76 15.29
CA GLN A 579 24.05 11.37 15.69
C GLN A 579 22.72 11.08 16.41
N MET A 580 22.33 9.82 16.39
CA MET A 580 21.30 9.24 17.23
C MET A 580 21.96 8.20 18.14
N THR A 581 21.71 8.29 19.46
CA THR A 581 22.25 7.36 20.46
C THR A 581 21.12 6.64 21.18
N VAL A 582 21.25 5.33 21.34
CA VAL A 582 20.33 4.50 22.13
C VAL A 582 20.70 4.60 23.60
N LEU A 583 19.75 5.03 24.44
CA LEU A 583 19.93 5.13 25.89
C LEU A 583 19.39 3.90 26.62
N GLY A 584 18.21 3.40 26.23
CA GLY A 584 17.59 2.21 26.78
C GLY A 584 17.08 1.31 25.68
N SER A 585 17.02 -0.01 25.95
CA SER A 585 16.55 -1.00 24.98
C SER A 585 16.02 -2.26 25.68
N ASN A 586 15.06 -2.95 25.05
CA ASN A 586 14.66 -4.30 25.43
C ASN A 586 15.69 -5.37 24.98
N LYS A 587 16.74 -4.96 24.24
CA LYS A 587 17.84 -5.80 23.79
C LYS A 587 19.18 -5.21 24.26
N GLU A 588 19.95 -5.98 25.00
CA GLU A 588 21.17 -5.51 25.65
C GLU A 588 22.25 -5.07 24.66
N ASP A 589 22.35 -5.76 23.52
CA ASP A 589 23.30 -5.48 22.44
C ASP A 589 23.06 -4.15 21.73
N LEU A 590 21.90 -3.54 21.90
CA LEU A 590 21.56 -2.24 21.32
C LEU A 590 21.87 -1.05 22.24
N ARG A 591 22.19 -1.28 23.53
CA ARG A 591 22.54 -0.20 24.46
C ARG A 591 23.76 0.56 23.97
N ARG A 592 23.70 1.90 24.04
CA ARG A 592 24.79 2.81 23.62
C ARG A 592 25.17 2.71 22.15
N VAL A 593 24.42 1.97 21.34
CA VAL A 593 24.60 2.01 19.88
C VAL A 593 24.33 3.42 19.37
N THR A 594 25.24 3.90 18.52
CA THR A 594 25.17 5.22 17.90
C THR A 594 25.14 5.07 16.37
N LEU A 595 24.23 5.80 15.73
CA LEU A 595 24.12 5.87 14.28
C LEU A 595 24.24 7.32 13.81
N PRO A 596 24.78 7.59 12.61
CA PRO A 596 24.62 8.89 11.97
C PRO A 596 23.13 9.27 11.92
N ARG A 597 22.84 10.53 12.18
CA ARG A 597 21.45 11.03 12.29
C ARG A 597 20.59 10.68 11.08
N GLU A 598 21.13 10.84 9.88
CA GLU A 598 20.45 10.56 8.61
C GLU A 598 20.10 9.08 8.41
N HIS A 599 20.75 8.18 9.14
CA HIS A 599 20.49 6.74 9.09
C HIS A 599 19.51 6.24 10.15
N SER A 600 18.88 7.14 10.93
CA SER A 600 17.91 6.80 11.98
C SER A 600 16.47 7.16 11.61
N PHE A 601 15.51 6.43 12.13
CA PHE A 601 14.09 6.81 12.07
C PHE A 601 13.78 8.02 12.96
N CYS A 602 14.46 8.10 14.10
CA CYS A 602 14.19 9.06 15.18
C CYS A 602 14.40 10.51 14.75
N GLN A 603 15.25 10.77 13.74
CA GLN A 603 15.42 12.09 13.12
C GLN A 603 14.11 12.71 12.61
N HIS A 604 13.16 11.86 12.18
CA HIS A 604 11.84 12.30 11.73
C HIS A 604 10.83 12.39 12.88
N THR A 605 11.01 11.60 13.94
CA THR A 605 10.18 11.66 15.14
C THR A 605 10.39 12.99 15.90
N VAL A 606 11.64 13.44 16.01
CA VAL A 606 11.94 14.69 16.72
C VAL A 606 11.52 15.98 16.00
N MET A 607 10.95 15.86 14.78
CA MET A 607 10.46 17.02 14.04
C MET A 607 9.19 17.64 14.61
N THR A 608 8.46 16.94 15.46
CA THR A 608 7.23 17.41 16.11
C THR A 608 7.01 16.73 17.46
N SER A 609 6.12 17.26 18.29
CA SER A 609 5.68 16.64 19.54
C SER A 609 4.59 15.57 19.34
N LYS A 610 4.28 15.19 18.08
CA LYS A 610 3.27 14.17 17.76
C LYS A 610 3.97 12.85 17.41
N PRO A 611 3.39 11.71 17.80
CA PRO A 611 3.93 10.41 17.41
C PRO A 611 4.02 10.22 15.90
N LEU A 612 5.09 9.56 15.45
CA LEU A 612 5.31 9.15 14.07
C LEU A 612 5.02 7.67 13.91
N LEU A 613 4.21 7.31 12.93
CA LEU A 613 3.89 5.92 12.56
C LEU A 613 4.31 5.66 11.11
N VAL A 614 5.12 4.64 10.89
CA VAL A 614 5.62 4.24 9.56
C VAL A 614 5.33 2.76 9.36
N PRO A 615 4.18 2.41 8.77
CA PRO A 615 3.76 1.02 8.60
C PRO A 615 4.54 0.27 7.51
N HIS A 616 5.16 0.99 6.56
CA HIS A 616 5.91 0.42 5.43
C HIS A 616 7.16 1.25 5.14
N PRO A 617 8.20 1.19 5.98
CA PRO A 617 9.42 1.96 5.78
C PRO A 617 10.18 1.60 4.50
N GLU A 618 10.02 0.37 4.00
CA GLU A 618 10.61 -0.11 2.74
C GLU A 618 10.01 0.57 1.50
N ALA A 619 8.78 1.05 1.60
CA ALA A 619 8.07 1.78 0.56
C ALA A 619 8.18 3.31 0.70
N ASP A 620 8.61 3.83 1.86
CA ASP A 620 8.70 5.26 2.14
C ASP A 620 10.06 5.82 1.72
N ILE A 621 10.06 6.84 0.86
CA ILE A 621 11.30 7.45 0.35
C ILE A 621 12.22 8.00 1.46
N ARG A 622 11.71 8.24 2.66
CA ARG A 622 12.49 8.74 3.80
C ARG A 622 13.35 7.65 4.43
N PHE A 623 12.88 6.38 4.39
CA PHE A 623 13.41 5.30 5.20
C PHE A 623 13.93 4.10 4.40
N GLN A 624 13.57 3.98 3.12
CA GLN A 624 13.86 2.77 2.32
C GLN A 624 15.35 2.36 2.32
N ASN A 625 16.29 3.28 2.49
CA ASN A 625 17.72 3.03 2.40
C ASN A 625 18.50 3.36 3.70
N ILE A 626 17.85 3.76 4.80
CA ILE A 626 18.56 4.06 6.04
C ILE A 626 19.10 2.78 6.70
N ASN A 627 20.30 2.87 7.31
CA ASN A 627 20.93 1.73 7.96
C ASN A 627 20.07 1.17 9.09
N GLY A 628 19.38 2.01 9.87
CA GLY A 628 18.45 1.59 10.91
C GLY A 628 17.33 0.67 10.40
N ARG A 629 16.93 0.78 9.12
CA ARG A 629 15.98 -0.14 8.49
C ARG A 629 16.68 -1.39 7.92
N THR A 630 17.72 -1.19 7.11
CA THR A 630 18.30 -2.26 6.31
C THR A 630 19.07 -3.27 7.15
N ALA A 631 19.71 -2.83 8.25
CA ALA A 631 20.47 -3.70 9.14
C ALA A 631 19.60 -4.71 9.91
N PHE A 632 18.33 -4.35 10.18
CA PHE A 632 17.41 -5.16 10.98
C PHE A 632 16.16 -5.60 10.19
N ASP A 633 16.11 -5.37 8.88
CA ASP A 633 14.95 -5.59 8.00
C ASP A 633 13.64 -5.05 8.59
N VAL A 634 13.66 -3.80 9.08
CA VAL A 634 12.50 -3.17 9.73
C VAL A 634 11.40 -2.95 8.71
N ARG A 635 10.21 -3.49 8.99
CA ARG A 635 8.97 -3.39 8.21
C ARG A 635 7.89 -2.56 8.90
N PHE A 636 8.12 -2.21 10.15
CA PHE A 636 7.24 -1.36 10.95
C PHE A 636 8.07 -0.49 11.88
N TYR A 637 7.67 0.77 12.03
CA TYR A 637 8.24 1.69 13.01
C TYR A 637 7.16 2.58 13.60
N CYS A 638 7.20 2.76 14.92
CA CYS A 638 6.52 3.87 15.57
C CYS A 638 7.45 4.55 16.57
N GLY A 639 7.37 5.89 16.64
CA GLY A 639 8.17 6.70 17.57
C GLY A 639 7.30 7.71 18.31
N PHE A 640 7.38 7.71 19.63
CA PHE A 640 6.70 8.63 20.53
C PHE A 640 7.73 9.61 21.06
N PRO A 641 7.58 10.93 20.81
CA PRO A 641 8.53 11.93 21.27
C PRO A 641 8.65 11.97 22.78
N ILE A 642 9.86 12.17 23.30
CA ILE A 642 10.19 12.46 24.70
C ILE A 642 10.53 13.94 24.80
N VAL A 643 9.91 14.67 25.72
CA VAL A 643 10.08 16.12 25.87
C VAL A 643 10.73 16.46 27.22
N ASP A 644 11.48 17.59 27.24
CA ASP A 644 11.98 18.20 28.46
C ASP A 644 10.86 18.97 29.22
N GLU A 645 11.21 19.62 30.30
CA GLU A 645 10.29 20.43 31.11
C GLU A 645 9.64 21.57 30.32
N ASN A 646 10.34 22.10 29.32
CA ASN A 646 9.88 23.17 28.45
C ASN A 646 9.07 22.67 27.23
N LYS A 647 8.67 21.40 27.23
CA LYS A 647 7.99 20.74 26.12
C LYS A 647 8.81 20.69 24.82
N THR A 648 10.13 20.78 24.91
CA THR A 648 11.05 20.63 23.78
C THR A 648 11.36 19.17 23.56
N VAL A 649 11.21 18.69 22.33
CA VAL A 649 11.47 17.28 21.99
C VAL A 649 12.97 17.01 22.01
N ILE A 650 13.45 16.12 22.88
CA ILE A 650 14.86 15.75 23.04
C ILE A 650 15.19 14.37 22.48
N GLY A 651 14.22 13.47 22.46
CA GLY A 651 14.38 12.09 22.05
C GLY A 651 13.06 11.42 21.70
N SER A 652 13.07 10.10 21.72
CA SER A 652 11.87 9.28 21.44
C SER A 652 11.92 7.89 22.05
N LEU A 653 10.76 7.37 22.47
CA LEU A 653 10.52 5.95 22.71
C LEU A 653 10.00 5.35 21.40
N CYS A 654 10.67 4.35 20.87
CA CYS A 654 10.39 3.75 19.57
C CYS A 654 10.17 2.25 19.67
N CYS A 655 9.22 1.73 18.85
CA CYS A 655 9.12 0.29 18.61
C CYS A 655 9.29 0.00 17.11
N MET A 656 9.92 -1.12 16.82
CA MET A 656 10.24 -1.58 15.46
C MET A 656 10.03 -3.09 15.35
N ASP A 657 9.66 -3.54 14.15
CA ASP A 657 9.54 -4.97 13.88
C ASP A 657 9.86 -5.29 12.40
N GLN A 658 10.17 -6.57 12.16
CA GLN A 658 10.33 -7.16 10.82
C GLN A 658 8.98 -7.52 10.17
N LYS A 659 7.90 -7.50 10.95
CA LYS A 659 6.53 -7.68 10.50
C LYS A 659 5.82 -6.33 10.39
N THR A 660 4.82 -6.26 9.55
CA THR A 660 3.95 -5.09 9.44
C THR A 660 2.90 -5.12 10.55
N HIS A 661 2.67 -3.98 11.22
CA HIS A 661 1.67 -3.82 12.27
C HIS A 661 0.72 -2.68 11.98
N GLU A 662 -0.49 -2.78 12.49
CA GLU A 662 -1.44 -1.68 12.65
C GLU A 662 -1.45 -1.26 14.11
N MET A 663 -1.54 0.05 14.37
CA MET A 663 -1.60 0.58 15.74
C MET A 663 -3.05 0.75 16.16
N THR A 664 -3.46 0.11 17.25
CA THR A 664 -4.79 0.29 17.83
C THR A 664 -4.84 1.50 18.79
N GLN A 665 -6.05 1.95 19.09
CA GLN A 665 -6.30 3.06 20.02
C GLN A 665 -5.70 2.78 21.42
N SER A 666 -5.79 1.55 21.85
CA SER A 666 -5.26 1.06 23.11
C SER A 666 -3.75 1.07 23.14
N GLN A 667 -3.12 0.56 22.08
CA GLN A 667 -1.66 0.58 21.90
C GLN A 667 -1.12 2.02 21.85
N TYR A 668 -1.81 2.92 21.13
CA TYR A 668 -1.43 4.33 21.09
C TYR A 668 -1.47 4.97 22.50
N SER A 669 -2.52 4.66 23.29
CA SER A 669 -2.70 5.19 24.64
C SER A 669 -1.61 4.70 25.59
N ALA A 670 -1.29 3.40 25.53
CA ALA A 670 -0.23 2.79 26.31
C ALA A 670 1.15 3.37 25.96
N MET A 671 1.49 3.45 24.66
CA MET A 671 2.75 4.02 24.20
C MET A 671 2.92 5.48 24.63
N LYS A 672 1.85 6.27 24.55
CA LYS A 672 1.87 7.66 25.00
C LYS A 672 2.18 7.77 26.49
N LYS A 673 1.63 6.87 27.32
CA LYS A 673 1.87 6.83 28.76
C LYS A 673 3.31 6.37 29.07
N LEU A 674 3.79 5.33 28.37
CA LEU A 674 5.16 4.87 28.53
C LEU A 674 6.21 5.94 28.12
N ALA A 675 5.93 6.70 27.06
CA ALA A 675 6.79 7.82 26.67
C ALA A 675 6.82 8.92 27.74
N ALA A 676 5.67 9.25 28.33
CA ALA A 676 5.60 10.20 29.43
C ALA A 676 6.32 9.70 30.70
N ALA A 677 6.28 8.39 30.99
CA ALA A 677 7.09 7.81 32.07
C ALA A 677 8.59 7.94 31.76
N ALA A 678 9.01 7.73 30.50
CA ALA A 678 10.42 7.95 30.12
C ALA A 678 10.85 9.41 30.31
N GLU A 679 9.95 10.40 30.09
CA GLU A 679 10.22 11.82 30.41
C GLU A 679 10.52 12.01 31.90
N LEU A 680 9.76 11.35 32.77
CA LEU A 680 10.00 11.43 34.23
C LEU A 680 11.30 10.78 34.64
N VAL A 681 11.65 9.62 34.09
CA VAL A 681 12.96 8.98 34.32
C VAL A 681 14.11 9.91 33.95
N VAL A 682 14.02 10.55 32.78
CA VAL A 682 15.03 11.50 32.31
C VAL A 682 15.15 12.70 33.26
N ARG A 683 14.04 13.19 33.81
CA ARG A 683 14.04 14.33 34.73
C ARG A 683 14.53 13.99 36.13
N SER A 684 14.20 12.80 36.65
CA SER A 684 14.52 12.40 38.01
C SER A 684 16.01 12.09 38.24
N LYS A 685 16.73 11.75 37.15
CA LYS A 685 18.16 11.43 37.19
C LYS A 685 19.06 12.65 36.91
N ASN A 686 18.50 13.84 36.73
CA ASN A 686 19.16 15.14 36.64
C ASN A 686 19.04 15.90 37.95
#